data_5100d53f8decd9c80cd2ee71e5d32734
#
_entry.id   5100d53f8decd9c80cd2ee71e5d32734
#
_cell.length_a   1.000
_cell.length_b   1.000
_cell.length_c   1.000
_cell.angle_alpha   90.00
_cell.angle_beta   90.00
_cell.angle_gamma   90.00
#
_symmetry.space_group_name_H-M   'P 1'
#
loop_
_entity.id
_entity.type
_entity.pdbx_description
1 polymer ?
#
loop_
_entity_poly.entity_id
_entity_poly.type
_entity_poly.pdbx_seq_one_letter_code
_entity_poly.pdbx_strand_id
1 'polypeptide(L)'
;MTLRVLPQNLINQIAAGEVVERPAAALKELVENALDAGATKVDVNLRDGGRTLLSVTDDGKGMTPEELALAVERHATSKLPDDDLFNIGFMGFRGEALPSIGSVSRMRLTSRVRGSENAWTLAVEGGAKGAPEPAAHPYGTRVEVRDLFYATPARLKFLKTARTEQMYAREIMDRLAMARPDVGFTLSGDNNKTILNYPACEGDLFDARLKRLGAVMGREFQDNALQIEAEREGIRLTGYAGVPTLNRGNAQMQFMFVNGRPVKDRLLQGAVRGAYQDFLARDRHPLLALFFELSPRDVDVNVHPGKTEVRFRDPGMVRGLIVGALKHALAGAGHRASTTVADIALGAVRREGEGPSLPYGGGARSGGGSGFNIGHYQPNVPGHAAIERNYAAQSPMENQGSYGGLFDRGREFGGSGGSANIAGGEGGFAAAAAAALSGGYDAAAPSARIDNIADEGKFVDHPLGAARGQVHANYIIAQTRDGLVIVDQHAAHERIVYERMKADLAESGVKRQGLLLPEVVELDEASADRIADRADEFAELGLVIEPFGPGAIVVREVPAMLGKVDVSALVRDMADEIAELGQGMALKDRLMYVCATMACHGSVRSGRKLNADEMNALLRQMEATPHSGQCNHGRPTYVELKLNDIEKMFGRR
;
A
#
# COMPACT_ATOMS: atom_id res chain seq x y z
N MET A 1 -42.99 4.72 35.06
CA MET A 1 -43.18 5.13 33.63
C MET A 1 -44.15 4.16 32.99
N THR A 2 -45.17 4.64 32.32
CA THR A 2 -46.18 3.78 31.63
C THR A 2 -45.73 3.54 30.17
N LEU A 3 -45.82 2.33 29.72
CA LEU A 3 -45.63 1.95 28.33
C LEU A 3 -46.67 2.67 27.44
N ARG A 4 -46.21 3.25 26.31
CA ARG A 4 -47.09 3.91 25.33
C ARG A 4 -46.58 3.60 23.89
N VAL A 5 -47.50 3.56 22.95
CA VAL A 5 -47.16 3.51 21.53
C VAL A 5 -46.70 4.91 21.09
N LEU A 6 -45.54 4.97 20.43
CA LEU A 6 -45.00 6.25 19.94
C LEU A 6 -45.76 6.71 18.69
N PRO A 7 -45.90 8.02 18.47
CA PRO A 7 -46.43 8.56 17.21
C PRO A 7 -45.54 8.12 16.02
N GLN A 8 -46.15 7.86 14.87
CA GLN A 8 -45.47 7.36 13.67
C GLN A 8 -44.27 8.24 13.24
N ASN A 9 -44.42 9.56 13.31
CA ASN A 9 -43.33 10.49 12.99
C ASN A 9 -42.12 10.30 13.91
N LEU A 10 -42.33 10.06 15.19
CA LEU A 10 -41.23 9.84 16.14
C LEU A 10 -40.56 8.49 15.90
N ILE A 11 -41.35 7.45 15.58
CA ILE A 11 -40.82 6.14 15.17
C ILE A 11 -39.93 6.30 13.92
N ASN A 12 -40.39 7.09 12.94
CA ASN A 12 -39.65 7.37 11.72
C ASN A 12 -38.35 8.10 11.97
N GLN A 13 -38.34 9.09 12.87
CA GLN A 13 -37.14 9.84 13.27
C GLN A 13 -36.13 8.98 14.04
N ILE A 14 -36.60 8.06 14.87
CA ILE A 14 -35.73 7.09 15.58
C ILE A 14 -35.10 6.14 14.58
N ALA A 15 -35.89 5.51 13.72
CA ALA A 15 -35.41 4.58 12.70
C ALA A 15 -34.50 5.27 11.65
N ALA A 16 -34.82 6.52 11.26
CA ALA A 16 -33.94 7.33 10.42
C ALA A 16 -32.54 7.47 11.04
N GLY A 17 -32.46 7.36 12.34
CA GLY A 17 -31.23 7.41 13.08
C GLY A 17 -30.30 6.24 12.87
N GLU A 18 -30.80 5.12 12.55
CA GLU A 18 -30.06 3.89 12.26
C GLU A 18 -29.67 3.80 10.78
N VAL A 19 -30.46 4.42 9.90
CA VAL A 19 -30.25 4.40 8.43
C VAL A 19 -29.41 5.60 7.97
N VAL A 20 -29.62 6.78 8.54
CA VAL A 20 -28.98 8.04 8.13
C VAL A 20 -28.21 8.63 9.30
N GLU A 21 -26.96 8.25 9.45
CA GLU A 21 -26.06 8.79 10.50
C GLU A 21 -25.48 10.15 10.10
N ARG A 22 -25.25 10.38 8.82
CA ARG A 22 -24.58 11.54 8.24
C ARG A 22 -24.98 11.77 6.77
N PRO A 23 -24.62 12.94 6.17
CA PRO A 23 -24.90 13.21 4.75
C PRO A 23 -24.40 12.15 3.78
N ALA A 24 -23.20 11.60 4.00
CA ALA A 24 -22.63 10.54 3.17
C ALA A 24 -23.46 9.25 3.17
N ALA A 25 -24.13 8.92 4.29
CA ALA A 25 -25.03 7.76 4.34
C ALA A 25 -26.30 7.98 3.50
N ALA A 26 -26.90 9.18 3.59
CA ALA A 26 -28.02 9.55 2.72
C ALA A 26 -27.60 9.53 1.24
N LEU A 27 -26.45 10.11 0.92
CA LEU A 27 -25.87 10.09 -0.43
C LEU A 27 -25.76 8.68 -0.98
N LYS A 28 -25.19 7.76 -0.18
CA LYS A 28 -25.02 6.36 -0.56
C LYS A 28 -26.34 5.73 -1.00
N GLU A 29 -27.37 5.83 -0.17
CA GLU A 29 -28.69 5.24 -0.46
C GLU A 29 -29.35 5.88 -1.71
N LEU A 30 -29.18 7.21 -1.90
CA LEU A 30 -29.72 7.89 -3.07
C LEU A 30 -29.02 7.50 -4.37
N VAL A 31 -27.69 7.38 -4.35
CA VAL A 31 -26.92 6.94 -5.52
C VAL A 31 -27.15 5.46 -5.81
N GLU A 32 -27.25 4.58 -4.80
CA GLU A 32 -27.65 3.18 -4.98
C GLU A 32 -29.03 3.08 -5.63
N ASN A 33 -29.98 3.94 -5.27
CA ASN A 33 -31.30 3.99 -5.91
C ASN A 33 -31.22 4.43 -7.39
N ALA A 34 -30.36 5.40 -7.71
CA ALA A 34 -30.12 5.82 -9.09
C ALA A 34 -29.53 4.67 -9.94
N LEU A 35 -28.55 3.95 -9.39
CA LEU A 35 -27.95 2.79 -10.06
C LEU A 35 -28.96 1.65 -10.27
N ASP A 36 -29.79 1.36 -9.26
CA ASP A 36 -30.89 0.38 -9.36
C ASP A 36 -31.97 0.80 -10.37
N ALA A 37 -32.12 2.11 -10.62
CA ALA A 37 -33.02 2.65 -11.66
C ALA A 37 -32.42 2.57 -13.08
N GLY A 38 -31.20 2.02 -13.23
CA GLY A 38 -30.51 1.86 -14.50
C GLY A 38 -29.91 3.16 -15.03
N ALA A 39 -29.51 4.07 -14.14
CA ALA A 39 -28.85 5.30 -14.54
C ALA A 39 -27.52 5.04 -15.26
N THR A 40 -27.27 5.80 -16.32
CA THR A 40 -25.98 5.85 -17.02
C THR A 40 -25.16 7.06 -16.60
N LYS A 41 -25.81 8.01 -15.92
CA LYS A 41 -25.16 9.21 -15.39
C LYS A 41 -25.78 9.61 -14.04
N VAL A 42 -24.92 9.92 -13.07
CA VAL A 42 -25.31 10.39 -11.74
C VAL A 42 -24.56 11.68 -11.41
N ASP A 43 -25.31 12.77 -11.26
CA ASP A 43 -24.77 14.08 -10.89
C ASP A 43 -25.15 14.40 -9.43
N VAL A 44 -24.15 14.67 -8.60
CA VAL A 44 -24.30 14.99 -7.17
C VAL A 44 -23.85 16.42 -6.91
N ASN A 45 -24.67 17.17 -6.16
CA ASN A 45 -24.32 18.51 -5.68
C ASN A 45 -24.47 18.60 -4.18
N LEU A 46 -23.44 19.07 -3.49
CA LEU A 46 -23.39 19.27 -2.04
C LEU A 46 -23.19 20.75 -1.70
N ARG A 47 -23.90 21.22 -0.68
CA ARG A 47 -23.60 22.50 -0.03
C ARG A 47 -23.36 22.26 1.45
N ASP A 48 -22.33 22.91 1.97
CA ASP A 48 -21.94 22.76 3.37
C ASP A 48 -21.71 21.27 3.75
N GLY A 49 -21.01 20.51 2.88
CA GLY A 49 -20.77 19.09 3.08
C GLY A 49 -22.01 18.20 3.03
N GLY A 50 -23.12 18.68 2.44
CA GLY A 50 -24.40 17.98 2.37
C GLY A 50 -25.35 18.26 3.54
N ARG A 51 -24.99 19.15 4.45
CA ARG A 51 -25.86 19.54 5.58
C ARG A 51 -26.99 20.45 5.13
N THR A 52 -26.66 21.49 4.33
CA THR A 52 -27.63 22.45 3.82
C THR A 52 -28.34 21.95 2.55
N LEU A 53 -27.58 21.30 1.66
CA LEU A 53 -28.13 20.70 0.45
C LEU A 53 -27.33 19.44 0.08
N LEU A 54 -28.04 18.36 -0.16
CA LEU A 54 -27.59 17.16 -0.87
C LEU A 54 -28.58 16.94 -2.02
N SER A 55 -28.11 17.03 -3.28
CA SER A 55 -28.93 16.79 -4.47
C SER A 55 -28.28 15.67 -5.29
N VAL A 56 -29.08 14.67 -5.64
CA VAL A 56 -28.70 13.58 -6.54
C VAL A 56 -29.63 13.62 -7.74
N THR A 57 -29.06 13.69 -8.94
CA THR A 57 -29.80 13.69 -10.21
C THR A 57 -29.31 12.53 -11.05
N ASP A 58 -30.19 11.72 -11.57
CA ASP A 58 -29.93 10.59 -12.46
C ASP A 58 -30.73 10.65 -13.74
N ASP A 59 -30.30 9.90 -14.75
CA ASP A 59 -30.98 9.71 -16.03
C ASP A 59 -31.68 8.34 -16.16
N GLY A 60 -32.00 7.72 -15.03
CA GLY A 60 -32.62 6.40 -14.93
C GLY A 60 -34.07 6.36 -15.47
N LYS A 61 -34.78 5.27 -15.18
CA LYS A 61 -36.15 5.03 -15.71
C LYS A 61 -37.19 6.07 -15.30
N GLY A 62 -36.96 6.83 -14.22
CA GLY A 62 -37.95 7.75 -13.65
C GLY A 62 -39.05 7.03 -12.88
N MET A 63 -40.02 7.83 -12.36
CA MET A 63 -41.18 7.37 -11.59
C MET A 63 -42.44 8.10 -12.05
N THR A 64 -43.57 7.39 -12.11
CA THR A 64 -44.90 7.99 -12.30
C THR A 64 -45.35 8.74 -11.04
N PRO A 65 -46.40 9.58 -11.08
CA PRO A 65 -46.90 10.25 -9.88
C PRO A 65 -47.38 9.27 -8.80
N GLU A 66 -47.92 8.11 -9.18
CA GLU A 66 -48.31 7.03 -8.25
C GLU A 66 -47.11 6.38 -7.62
N GLU A 67 -46.06 6.10 -8.42
CA GLU A 67 -44.78 5.54 -7.91
C GLU A 67 -44.06 6.55 -7.01
N LEU A 68 -44.10 7.87 -7.31
CA LEU A 68 -43.55 8.91 -6.44
C LEU A 68 -44.20 8.92 -5.06
N ALA A 69 -45.54 8.80 -5.03
CA ALA A 69 -46.28 8.71 -3.77
C ALA A 69 -45.93 7.48 -2.97
N LEU A 70 -45.77 6.31 -3.64
CA LEU A 70 -45.37 5.06 -3.00
C LEU A 70 -43.89 5.06 -2.55
N ALA A 71 -42.99 5.71 -3.29
CA ALA A 71 -41.57 5.72 -3.01
C ALA A 71 -41.22 6.35 -1.64
N VAL A 72 -42.10 7.19 -1.09
CA VAL A 72 -41.96 7.81 0.23
C VAL A 72 -42.73 7.08 1.33
N GLU A 73 -43.39 5.96 1.00
CA GLU A 73 -44.04 5.07 1.96
C GLU A 73 -42.99 4.11 2.58
N ARG A 74 -43.20 3.74 3.85
CA ARG A 74 -42.36 2.70 4.47
C ARG A 74 -42.72 1.32 3.95
N HIS A 75 -41.69 0.50 3.81
CA HIS A 75 -41.82 -0.89 3.34
C HIS A 75 -42.35 -1.01 1.90
N ALA A 76 -42.37 0.09 1.16
CA ALA A 76 -42.67 0.06 -0.26
C ALA A 76 -41.36 -0.13 -1.05
N THR A 77 -41.26 -1.25 -1.75
CA THR A 77 -40.09 -1.59 -2.57
C THR A 77 -40.51 -2.33 -3.82
N SER A 78 -39.84 -2.02 -4.93
CA SER A 78 -39.96 -2.78 -6.20
C SER A 78 -38.79 -3.78 -6.37
N LYS A 79 -37.96 -3.96 -5.33
CA LYS A 79 -36.64 -4.60 -5.42
C LYS A 79 -36.59 -5.98 -4.72
N LEU A 80 -37.74 -6.51 -4.32
CA LEU A 80 -37.90 -7.85 -3.77
C LEU A 80 -38.91 -8.62 -4.66
N PRO A 81 -38.47 -9.17 -5.80
CA PRO A 81 -39.31 -10.09 -6.56
C PRO A 81 -39.52 -11.36 -5.71
N ASP A 82 -40.73 -11.86 -5.66
CA ASP A 82 -41.14 -13.13 -5.04
C ASP A 82 -40.98 -13.20 -3.50
N ASP A 83 -40.87 -12.06 -2.78
CA ASP A 83 -40.70 -12.00 -1.31
C ASP A 83 -39.51 -12.82 -0.78
N ASP A 84 -38.54 -13.20 -1.64
CA ASP A 84 -37.36 -13.98 -1.29
C ASP A 84 -36.23 -13.08 -0.79
N LEU A 85 -36.07 -13.01 0.51
CA LEU A 85 -34.98 -12.29 1.19
C LEU A 85 -33.58 -12.91 0.94
N PHE A 86 -33.51 -14.09 0.38
CA PHE A 86 -32.24 -14.75 0.03
C PHE A 86 -31.78 -14.43 -1.39
N ASN A 87 -32.62 -13.81 -2.21
CA ASN A 87 -32.29 -13.46 -3.60
C ASN A 87 -32.25 -11.94 -3.81
N ILE A 88 -31.33 -11.26 -3.12
CA ILE A 88 -31.18 -9.81 -3.19
C ILE A 88 -30.24 -9.43 -4.34
N GLY A 89 -30.81 -9.17 -5.52
CA GLY A 89 -30.06 -8.73 -6.72
C GLY A 89 -29.86 -7.20 -6.85
N PHE A 90 -30.55 -6.41 -6.04
CA PHE A 90 -30.49 -4.94 -6.08
C PHE A 90 -29.68 -4.36 -4.93
N MET A 91 -29.11 -3.17 -5.08
CA MET A 91 -28.36 -2.51 -4.01
C MET A 91 -29.25 -2.05 -2.86
N GLY A 92 -30.47 -1.58 -3.09
CA GLY A 92 -31.48 -1.27 -2.08
C GLY A 92 -32.57 -2.33 -2.05
N PHE A 93 -33.11 -2.69 -0.89
CA PHE A 93 -34.21 -3.67 -0.76
C PHE A 93 -35.19 -3.42 0.39
N ARG A 94 -34.84 -2.59 1.39
CA ARG A 94 -35.63 -2.42 2.61
C ARG A 94 -36.84 -1.50 2.46
N GLY A 95 -36.90 -0.66 1.40
CA GLY A 95 -37.97 0.33 1.22
C GLY A 95 -38.02 1.39 2.33
N GLU A 96 -36.90 1.72 2.96
CA GLU A 96 -36.85 2.60 4.14
C GLU A 96 -35.99 3.86 3.93
N ALA A 97 -35.16 3.94 2.88
CA ALA A 97 -34.21 5.01 2.70
C ALA A 97 -34.89 6.37 2.51
N LEU A 98 -35.77 6.50 1.51
CA LEU A 98 -36.47 7.76 1.22
C LEU A 98 -37.38 8.22 2.37
N PRO A 99 -38.24 7.35 2.97
CA PRO A 99 -39.04 7.76 4.14
C PRO A 99 -38.17 8.20 5.33
N SER A 100 -37.05 7.52 5.57
CA SER A 100 -36.12 7.87 6.65
C SER A 100 -35.46 9.23 6.41
N ILE A 101 -34.94 9.48 5.22
CA ILE A 101 -34.35 10.77 4.83
C ILE A 101 -35.39 11.88 4.95
N GLY A 102 -36.61 11.68 4.40
CA GLY A 102 -37.69 12.65 4.45
C GLY A 102 -38.19 12.98 5.85
N SER A 103 -38.10 12.02 6.80
CA SER A 103 -38.53 12.26 8.19
C SER A 103 -37.62 13.21 8.97
N VAL A 104 -36.36 13.38 8.53
CA VAL A 104 -35.35 14.22 9.24
C VAL A 104 -34.88 15.41 8.42
N SER A 105 -35.46 15.63 7.23
CA SER A 105 -35.04 16.68 6.29
C SER A 105 -36.24 17.33 5.59
N ARG A 106 -35.97 18.35 4.76
CA ARG A 106 -36.86 18.85 3.74
C ARG A 106 -36.46 18.22 2.42
N MET A 107 -37.18 17.17 2.02
CA MET A 107 -36.86 16.39 0.83
C MET A 107 -37.83 16.73 -0.29
N ARG A 108 -37.32 16.85 -1.52
CA ARG A 108 -38.12 17.01 -2.76
C ARG A 108 -37.63 15.99 -3.77
N LEU A 109 -38.59 15.22 -4.30
CA LEU A 109 -38.37 14.30 -5.41
C LEU A 109 -39.00 14.90 -6.66
N THR A 110 -38.25 14.96 -7.75
CA THR A 110 -38.77 15.37 -9.06
C THR A 110 -38.37 14.30 -10.05
N SER A 111 -39.35 13.74 -10.78
CA SER A 111 -39.11 12.62 -11.68
C SER A 111 -39.91 12.70 -12.95
N ARG A 112 -39.32 12.14 -14.03
CA ARG A 112 -39.95 12.01 -15.33
C ARG A 112 -39.64 10.66 -15.94
N VAL A 113 -40.67 9.89 -16.27
CA VAL A 113 -40.53 8.62 -16.97
C VAL A 113 -40.17 8.88 -18.43
N ARG A 114 -39.30 8.04 -19.01
CA ARG A 114 -38.92 8.14 -20.44
C ARG A 114 -40.15 7.94 -21.32
N GLY A 115 -40.41 8.90 -22.21
CA GLY A 115 -41.59 8.92 -23.08
C GLY A 115 -42.82 9.65 -22.50
N SER A 116 -42.77 10.08 -21.22
CA SER A 116 -43.84 10.92 -20.64
C SER A 116 -43.66 12.39 -21.04
N GLU A 117 -44.77 13.10 -21.27
CA GLU A 117 -44.74 14.54 -21.57
C GLU A 117 -44.43 15.38 -20.32
N ASN A 118 -44.90 14.96 -19.16
CA ASN A 118 -44.84 15.72 -17.93
C ASN A 118 -43.86 15.07 -16.90
N ALA A 119 -43.17 15.92 -16.15
CA ALA A 119 -42.51 15.55 -14.92
C ALA A 119 -43.44 15.82 -13.73
N TRP A 120 -43.16 15.13 -12.62
CA TRP A 120 -43.90 15.29 -11.37
C TRP A 120 -42.96 15.54 -10.23
N THR A 121 -43.38 16.34 -9.25
CA THR A 121 -42.61 16.60 -8.03
C THR A 121 -43.46 16.29 -6.81
N LEU A 122 -42.79 15.77 -5.76
CA LEU A 122 -43.40 15.51 -4.46
C LEU A 122 -42.46 16.03 -3.36
N ALA A 123 -43.02 16.76 -2.40
CA ALA A 123 -42.29 17.26 -1.24
C ALA A 123 -42.61 16.45 0.01
N VAL A 124 -41.58 16.21 0.84
CA VAL A 124 -41.70 15.59 2.17
C VAL A 124 -40.97 16.49 3.16
N GLU A 125 -41.64 16.97 4.19
CA GLU A 125 -41.07 17.85 5.19
C GLU A 125 -41.26 17.30 6.61
N GLY A 126 -40.17 16.86 7.26
CA GLY A 126 -40.21 16.27 8.59
C GLY A 126 -41.14 15.06 8.71
N GLY A 127 -41.32 14.31 7.62
CA GLY A 127 -42.24 13.18 7.51
C GLY A 127 -43.66 13.54 7.03
N ALA A 128 -44.02 14.82 6.94
CA ALA A 128 -45.28 15.25 6.30
C ALA A 128 -45.12 15.18 4.79
N LYS A 129 -46.02 14.46 4.10
CA LYS A 129 -45.99 14.19 2.66
C LYS A 129 -46.96 15.10 1.96
N GLY A 130 -46.50 15.78 0.88
CA GLY A 130 -47.35 16.49 -0.06
C GLY A 130 -48.00 15.54 -1.07
N ALA A 131 -48.82 16.12 -1.95
CA ALA A 131 -49.32 15.42 -3.13
C ALA A 131 -48.35 15.60 -4.32
N PRO A 132 -48.33 14.66 -5.29
CA PRO A 132 -47.61 14.89 -6.53
C PRO A 132 -48.15 16.09 -7.31
N GLU A 133 -47.26 16.97 -7.72
CA GLU A 133 -47.59 18.19 -8.51
C GLU A 133 -46.85 18.17 -9.85
N PRO A 134 -47.44 18.74 -10.94
CA PRO A 134 -46.72 18.87 -12.20
C PRO A 134 -45.44 19.69 -12.07
N ALA A 135 -44.39 19.26 -12.76
CA ALA A 135 -43.09 19.92 -12.74
C ALA A 135 -42.39 19.83 -14.11
N ALA A 136 -41.25 20.49 -14.24
CA ALA A 136 -40.37 20.38 -15.39
C ALA A 136 -39.07 19.72 -14.99
N HIS A 137 -38.72 18.60 -15.65
CA HIS A 137 -37.46 17.87 -15.45
C HIS A 137 -37.11 17.09 -16.73
N PRO A 138 -35.83 16.91 -17.07
CA PRO A 138 -35.42 15.92 -18.07
C PRO A 138 -35.80 14.50 -17.62
N TYR A 139 -35.55 13.48 -18.46
CA TYR A 139 -35.74 12.08 -18.04
C TYR A 139 -34.90 11.74 -16.83
N GLY A 140 -35.44 10.87 -15.97
CA GLY A 140 -34.75 10.42 -14.75
C GLY A 140 -35.35 11.03 -13.50
N THR A 141 -34.56 11.06 -12.44
CA THR A 141 -35.00 11.52 -11.12
C THR A 141 -34.01 12.49 -10.52
N ARG A 142 -34.51 13.51 -9.82
CA ARG A 142 -33.76 14.38 -8.92
C ARG A 142 -34.31 14.26 -7.52
N VAL A 143 -33.47 13.95 -6.57
CA VAL A 143 -33.78 13.99 -5.14
C VAL A 143 -32.96 15.10 -4.49
N GLU A 144 -33.65 16.11 -3.96
CA GLU A 144 -33.05 17.20 -3.20
C GLU A 144 -33.37 17.03 -1.72
N VAL A 145 -32.34 16.94 -0.89
CA VAL A 145 -32.42 16.87 0.58
C VAL A 145 -31.85 18.17 1.14
N ARG A 146 -32.71 18.99 1.75
CA ARG A 146 -32.34 20.27 2.34
C ARG A 146 -32.42 20.18 3.86
N ASP A 147 -31.52 20.90 4.54
CA ASP A 147 -31.50 21.06 5.99
C ASP A 147 -31.53 19.70 6.72
N LEU A 148 -30.64 18.78 6.34
CA LEU A 148 -30.59 17.45 6.94
C LEU A 148 -30.46 17.53 8.45
N PHE A 149 -31.30 16.79 9.18
CA PHE A 149 -31.44 16.76 10.64
C PHE A 149 -32.08 18.00 11.27
N TYR A 150 -32.75 18.89 10.50
CA TYR A 150 -33.47 20.00 11.13
C TYR A 150 -34.56 19.53 12.11
N ALA A 151 -35.20 18.38 11.81
CA ALA A 151 -36.20 17.77 12.71
C ALA A 151 -35.58 17.00 13.91
N THR A 152 -34.27 16.81 13.90
CA THR A 152 -33.50 16.12 14.95
C THR A 152 -32.23 16.90 15.32
N PRO A 153 -32.36 18.12 15.90
CA PRO A 153 -31.24 19.06 16.06
C PRO A 153 -30.12 18.53 16.95
N ALA A 154 -30.39 17.55 17.81
CA ALA A 154 -29.36 16.90 18.61
C ALA A 154 -28.29 16.22 17.72
N ARG A 155 -28.69 15.69 16.55
CA ARG A 155 -27.79 15.04 15.60
C ARG A 155 -26.85 15.98 14.86
N LEU A 156 -27.27 17.23 14.62
CA LEU A 156 -26.42 18.25 14.01
C LEU A 156 -25.13 18.46 14.81
N LYS A 157 -25.19 18.30 16.14
CA LYS A 157 -24.02 18.44 17.03
C LYS A 157 -22.95 17.34 16.84
N PHE A 158 -23.32 16.21 16.28
CA PHE A 158 -22.40 15.09 16.03
C PHE A 158 -21.79 15.10 14.62
N LEU A 159 -22.30 15.94 13.72
CA LEU A 159 -21.70 16.11 12.41
C LEU A 159 -20.32 16.77 12.52
N LYS A 160 -19.42 16.34 11.67
CA LYS A 160 -18.08 16.91 11.55
C LYS A 160 -18.12 18.22 10.75
N THR A 161 -16.97 18.81 10.50
CA THR A 161 -16.87 20.00 9.65
C THR A 161 -17.37 19.71 8.24
N ALA A 162 -17.86 20.73 7.50
CA ALA A 162 -18.29 20.61 6.12
C ALA A 162 -17.26 19.91 5.23
N ARG A 163 -15.97 20.25 5.40
CA ARG A 163 -14.86 19.62 4.68
C ARG A 163 -14.76 18.12 4.96
N THR A 164 -14.93 17.71 6.21
CA THR A 164 -14.87 16.29 6.60
C THR A 164 -16.06 15.52 6.04
N GLU A 165 -17.28 16.08 6.13
CA GLU A 165 -18.49 15.45 5.56
C GLU A 165 -18.37 15.32 4.03
N GLN A 166 -17.81 16.32 3.36
CA GLN A 166 -17.52 16.27 1.93
C GLN A 166 -16.49 15.18 1.58
N MET A 167 -15.48 14.96 2.42
CA MET A 167 -14.52 13.85 2.23
C MET A 167 -15.21 12.49 2.33
N TYR A 168 -16.12 12.29 3.28
CA TYR A 168 -16.90 11.05 3.38
C TYR A 168 -17.82 10.85 2.16
N ALA A 169 -18.45 11.93 1.68
CA ALA A 169 -19.27 11.87 0.47
C ALA A 169 -18.43 11.47 -0.75
N ARG A 170 -17.23 12.04 -0.90
CA ARG A 170 -16.29 11.66 -1.95
C ARG A 170 -15.89 10.18 -1.85
N GLU A 171 -15.55 9.67 -0.67
CA GLU A 171 -15.19 8.24 -0.47
C GLU A 171 -16.34 7.32 -0.93
N ILE A 172 -17.59 7.67 -0.66
CA ILE A 172 -18.75 6.90 -1.13
C ILE A 172 -18.84 6.94 -2.66
N MET A 173 -18.69 8.11 -3.27
CA MET A 173 -18.72 8.25 -4.73
C MET A 173 -17.59 7.48 -5.40
N ASP A 174 -16.37 7.55 -4.86
CA ASP A 174 -15.21 6.80 -5.35
C ASP A 174 -15.50 5.29 -5.36
N ARG A 175 -16.07 4.74 -4.27
CA ARG A 175 -16.41 3.32 -4.17
C ARG A 175 -17.51 2.89 -5.14
N LEU A 176 -18.59 3.66 -5.25
CA LEU A 176 -19.69 3.36 -6.17
C LEU A 176 -19.25 3.49 -7.64
N ALA A 177 -18.39 4.47 -7.94
CA ALA A 177 -17.83 4.65 -9.27
C ALA A 177 -16.90 3.49 -9.67
N MET A 178 -16.10 2.94 -8.74
CA MET A 178 -15.30 1.74 -9.00
C MET A 178 -16.16 0.51 -9.28
N ALA A 179 -17.28 0.36 -8.58
CA ALA A 179 -18.22 -0.74 -8.78
C ALA A 179 -18.92 -0.71 -10.15
N ARG A 180 -19.11 0.50 -10.72
CA ARG A 180 -19.87 0.74 -11.96
C ARG A 180 -19.05 1.63 -12.92
N PRO A 181 -18.03 1.06 -13.58
CA PRO A 181 -17.22 1.81 -14.55
C PRO A 181 -18.03 2.29 -15.78
N ASP A 182 -19.13 1.61 -16.09
CA ASP A 182 -20.09 1.91 -17.17
C ASP A 182 -20.93 3.18 -16.91
N VAL A 183 -20.96 3.68 -15.67
CA VAL A 183 -21.75 4.86 -15.28
C VAL A 183 -20.85 6.08 -15.12
N GLY A 184 -21.33 7.23 -15.58
CA GLY A 184 -20.70 8.53 -15.35
C GLY A 184 -21.08 9.11 -13.98
N PHE A 185 -20.09 9.61 -13.22
CA PHE A 185 -20.31 10.20 -11.89
C PHE A 185 -19.70 11.58 -11.80
N THR A 186 -20.47 12.55 -11.29
CA THR A 186 -20.00 13.90 -11.01
C THR A 186 -20.35 14.27 -9.56
N LEU A 187 -19.39 14.84 -8.83
CA LEU A 187 -19.65 15.45 -7.53
C LEU A 187 -19.20 16.90 -7.55
N SER A 188 -20.10 17.80 -7.22
CA SER A 188 -19.85 19.23 -7.08
C SER A 188 -20.11 19.70 -5.65
N GLY A 189 -19.30 20.63 -5.19
CA GLY A 189 -19.42 21.25 -3.87
C GLY A 189 -19.97 22.66 -3.93
N ASP A 190 -19.67 23.43 -2.88
CA ASP A 190 -20.03 24.83 -2.78
C ASP A 190 -19.62 25.63 -4.02
N ASN A 191 -20.45 26.56 -4.45
CA ASN A 191 -20.26 27.37 -5.66
C ASN A 191 -20.15 26.55 -6.95
N ASN A 192 -20.74 25.36 -7.00
CA ASN A 192 -20.68 24.41 -8.12
C ASN A 192 -19.25 24.01 -8.52
N LYS A 193 -18.29 24.09 -7.58
CA LYS A 193 -16.93 23.62 -7.81
C LYS A 193 -16.91 22.10 -7.96
N THR A 194 -16.45 21.60 -9.10
CA THR A 194 -16.30 20.17 -9.34
C THR A 194 -15.22 19.60 -8.42
N ILE A 195 -15.60 18.57 -7.65
CA ILE A 195 -14.74 17.83 -6.72
C ILE A 195 -14.21 16.57 -7.39
N LEU A 196 -15.08 15.85 -8.12
CA LEU A 196 -14.73 14.72 -8.97
C LEU A 196 -15.59 14.68 -10.22
N ASN A 197 -15.03 14.13 -11.28
CA ASN A 197 -15.72 13.86 -12.53
C ASN A 197 -15.16 12.56 -13.12
N TYR A 198 -15.96 11.51 -13.11
CA TYR A 198 -15.63 10.20 -13.64
C TYR A 198 -16.57 9.90 -14.82
N PRO A 199 -16.14 10.14 -16.08
CA PRO A 199 -16.94 9.79 -17.24
C PRO A 199 -17.15 8.27 -17.31
N ALA A 200 -18.24 7.82 -17.94
CA ALA A 200 -18.44 6.41 -18.23
C ALA A 200 -17.24 5.86 -19.02
N CYS A 201 -16.78 4.66 -18.68
CA CYS A 201 -15.69 4.00 -19.37
C CYS A 201 -16.26 3.06 -20.43
N GLU A 202 -15.77 3.19 -21.65
CA GLU A 202 -16.09 2.31 -22.78
C GLU A 202 -14.96 1.28 -22.95
N GLY A 203 -15.27 0.13 -23.55
CA GLY A 203 -14.34 -0.96 -23.79
C GLY A 203 -14.79 -2.27 -23.14
N ASP A 204 -13.89 -3.25 -23.11
CA ASP A 204 -14.16 -4.47 -22.37
C ASP A 204 -14.18 -4.21 -20.85
N LEU A 205 -14.68 -5.20 -20.10
CA LEU A 205 -14.88 -5.05 -18.64
C LEU A 205 -13.56 -4.79 -17.90
N PHE A 206 -12.46 -5.44 -18.32
CA PHE A 206 -11.17 -5.29 -17.65
C PHE A 206 -10.56 -3.93 -17.96
N ASP A 207 -10.54 -3.50 -19.21
CA ASP A 207 -10.03 -2.19 -19.60
C ASP A 207 -10.82 -1.05 -18.97
N ALA A 208 -12.15 -1.13 -18.99
CA ALA A 208 -13.03 -0.16 -18.36
C ALA A 208 -12.81 -0.07 -16.85
N ARG A 209 -12.66 -1.21 -16.17
CA ARG A 209 -12.32 -1.27 -14.73
C ARG A 209 -10.96 -0.68 -14.45
N LEU A 210 -9.91 -1.05 -15.18
CA LEU A 210 -8.56 -0.53 -14.97
C LEU A 210 -8.50 0.98 -15.16
N LYS A 211 -9.15 1.50 -16.21
CA LYS A 211 -9.26 2.93 -16.48
C LYS A 211 -9.96 3.67 -15.32
N ARG A 212 -11.09 3.13 -14.82
CA ARG A 212 -11.80 3.69 -13.68
C ARG A 212 -10.99 3.63 -12.40
N LEU A 213 -10.31 2.52 -12.13
CA LEU A 213 -9.42 2.37 -10.98
C LEU A 213 -8.25 3.36 -11.05
N GLY A 214 -7.66 3.56 -12.23
CA GLY A 214 -6.63 4.58 -12.45
C GLY A 214 -7.11 5.99 -12.16
N ALA A 215 -8.36 6.33 -12.52
CA ALA A 215 -8.95 7.63 -12.22
C ALA A 215 -9.19 7.86 -10.72
N VAL A 216 -9.50 6.80 -9.95
CA VAL A 216 -9.77 6.88 -8.50
C VAL A 216 -8.51 6.70 -7.67
N MET A 217 -7.71 5.66 -7.95
CA MET A 217 -6.54 5.26 -7.16
C MET A 217 -5.24 5.92 -7.62
N GLY A 218 -5.27 6.57 -8.79
CA GLY A 218 -4.12 7.24 -9.38
C GLY A 218 -3.45 6.43 -10.49
N ARG A 219 -2.75 7.14 -11.38
CA ARG A 219 -2.03 6.57 -12.51
C ARG A 219 -0.96 5.57 -12.07
N GLU A 220 -0.29 5.84 -10.95
CA GLU A 220 0.69 4.94 -10.35
C GLU A 220 0.13 3.53 -10.14
N PHE A 221 -1.12 3.42 -9.65
CA PHE A 221 -1.78 2.12 -9.53
C PHE A 221 -2.05 1.49 -10.90
N GLN A 222 -2.55 2.26 -11.85
CA GLN A 222 -2.88 1.77 -13.19
C GLN A 222 -1.65 1.16 -13.89
N ASP A 223 -0.49 1.82 -13.78
CA ASP A 223 0.76 1.40 -14.44
C ASP A 223 1.41 0.17 -13.77
N ASN A 224 1.09 -0.08 -12.48
CA ASN A 224 1.66 -1.15 -11.66
C ASN A 224 0.63 -2.19 -11.21
N ALA A 225 -0.54 -2.24 -11.83
CA ALA A 225 -1.59 -3.19 -11.50
C ALA A 225 -1.37 -4.54 -12.17
N LEU A 226 -1.64 -5.61 -11.45
CA LEU A 226 -1.70 -6.99 -11.90
C LEU A 226 -3.16 -7.39 -12.02
N GLN A 227 -3.57 -7.90 -13.18
CA GLN A 227 -4.90 -8.43 -13.37
C GLN A 227 -5.09 -9.69 -12.56
N ILE A 228 -6.22 -9.77 -11.87
CA ILE A 228 -6.66 -10.92 -11.10
C ILE A 228 -7.89 -11.51 -11.77
N GLU A 229 -7.85 -12.80 -12.06
CA GLU A 229 -8.98 -13.57 -12.53
C GLU A 229 -8.88 -15.00 -12.02
N ALA A 230 -9.89 -15.45 -11.30
CA ALA A 230 -9.98 -16.80 -10.78
C ALA A 230 -11.44 -17.19 -10.58
N GLU A 231 -11.75 -18.47 -10.72
CA GLU A 231 -13.08 -19.02 -10.48
C GLU A 231 -12.96 -20.32 -9.70
N ARG A 232 -13.83 -20.49 -8.72
CA ARG A 232 -13.91 -21.71 -7.94
C ARG A 232 -15.32 -21.91 -7.37
N GLU A 233 -15.93 -23.07 -7.62
CA GLU A 233 -17.21 -23.50 -7.05
C GLU A 233 -18.33 -22.44 -7.22
N GLY A 234 -18.38 -21.79 -8.41
CA GLY A 234 -19.38 -20.76 -8.72
C GLY A 234 -19.11 -19.37 -8.14
N ILE A 235 -17.95 -19.16 -7.50
CA ILE A 235 -17.47 -17.84 -7.11
C ILE A 235 -16.43 -17.39 -8.12
N ARG A 236 -16.71 -16.29 -8.81
CA ARG A 236 -15.78 -15.62 -9.70
C ARG A 236 -15.13 -14.44 -9.00
N LEU A 237 -13.81 -14.42 -8.98
CA LEU A 237 -12.98 -13.34 -8.46
C LEU A 237 -12.28 -12.66 -9.63
N THR A 238 -12.52 -11.37 -9.81
CA THR A 238 -11.84 -10.53 -10.80
C THR A 238 -11.29 -9.27 -10.13
N GLY A 239 -10.43 -8.53 -10.82
CA GLY A 239 -9.94 -7.25 -10.33
C GLY A 239 -8.48 -6.99 -10.62
N TYR A 240 -7.90 -6.11 -9.79
CA TYR A 240 -6.53 -5.66 -9.93
C TYR A 240 -5.85 -5.53 -8.57
N ALA A 241 -4.59 -5.94 -8.51
CA ALA A 241 -3.76 -5.83 -7.32
C ALA A 241 -2.43 -5.16 -7.70
N GLY A 242 -1.97 -4.21 -6.91
CA GLY A 242 -0.67 -3.56 -7.12
C GLY A 242 0.49 -4.52 -6.87
N VAL A 243 1.58 -4.34 -7.63
CA VAL A 243 2.85 -5.01 -7.30
C VAL A 243 3.25 -4.68 -5.86
N PRO A 244 3.95 -5.56 -5.14
CA PRO A 244 4.24 -5.37 -3.72
C PRO A 244 5.06 -4.11 -3.41
N THR A 245 5.87 -3.64 -4.35
CA THR A 245 6.61 -2.38 -4.22
C THR A 245 5.69 -1.15 -4.18
N LEU A 246 4.44 -1.28 -4.67
CA LEU A 246 3.40 -0.26 -4.56
C LEU A 246 2.52 -0.54 -3.33
N ASN A 247 2.88 0.04 -2.19
CA ASN A 247 2.21 -0.17 -0.91
C ASN A 247 2.03 1.14 -0.14
N ARG A 248 1.18 1.13 0.90
CA ARG A 248 0.90 2.28 1.78
C ARG A 248 0.97 1.84 3.24
N GLY A 249 1.17 2.80 4.16
CA GLY A 249 1.15 2.58 5.60
C GLY A 249 -0.25 2.34 6.20
N ASN A 250 -1.31 2.31 5.37
CA ASN A 250 -2.67 2.02 5.82
C ASN A 250 -3.46 1.28 4.74
N ALA A 251 -4.56 0.62 5.14
CA ALA A 251 -5.42 -0.18 4.27
C ALA A 251 -6.51 0.62 3.52
N GLN A 252 -6.41 1.95 3.43
CA GLN A 252 -7.46 2.78 2.81
C GLN A 252 -7.63 2.53 1.30
N MET A 253 -6.57 2.07 0.62
CA MET A 253 -6.58 1.74 -0.80
C MET A 253 -6.85 0.26 -1.08
N GLN A 254 -7.54 -0.43 -0.15
CA GLN A 254 -8.05 -1.79 -0.35
C GLN A 254 -9.56 -1.73 -0.56
N PHE A 255 -9.97 -2.01 -1.78
CA PHE A 255 -11.37 -1.98 -2.18
C PHE A 255 -11.85 -3.38 -2.53
N MET A 256 -13.00 -3.76 -1.97
CA MET A 256 -13.60 -5.07 -2.18
C MET A 256 -15.08 -4.90 -2.51
N PHE A 257 -15.54 -5.67 -3.48
CA PHE A 257 -16.90 -5.58 -4.00
C PHE A 257 -17.51 -6.97 -4.09
N VAL A 258 -18.71 -7.15 -3.54
CA VAL A 258 -19.46 -8.40 -3.61
C VAL A 258 -20.75 -8.12 -4.37
N ASN A 259 -20.94 -8.76 -5.52
CA ASN A 259 -22.07 -8.54 -6.42
C ASN A 259 -22.32 -7.04 -6.69
N GLY A 260 -21.24 -6.29 -7.01
CA GLY A 260 -21.28 -4.84 -7.25
C GLY A 260 -21.38 -3.95 -6.00
N ARG A 261 -21.48 -4.53 -4.80
CA ARG A 261 -21.56 -3.81 -3.53
C ARG A 261 -20.18 -3.56 -2.93
N PRO A 262 -19.80 -2.34 -2.58
CA PRO A 262 -18.57 -2.10 -1.82
C PRO A 262 -18.71 -2.63 -0.39
N VAL A 263 -17.74 -3.47 0.04
CA VAL A 263 -17.72 -4.08 1.37
C VAL A 263 -16.41 -3.79 2.12
N LYS A 264 -16.48 -3.79 3.45
CA LYS A 264 -15.32 -3.70 4.36
C LYS A 264 -15.39 -4.89 5.32
N ASP A 265 -14.96 -6.05 4.84
CA ASP A 265 -15.06 -7.29 5.59
C ASP A 265 -13.69 -7.73 6.12
N ARG A 266 -13.64 -8.19 7.38
CA ARG A 266 -12.39 -8.58 8.07
C ARG A 266 -11.79 -9.85 7.48
N LEU A 267 -12.62 -10.81 7.04
CA LEU A 267 -12.15 -12.05 6.43
C LEU A 267 -11.43 -11.75 5.12
N LEU A 268 -12.03 -10.91 4.27
CA LEU A 268 -11.45 -10.52 2.98
C LEU A 268 -10.13 -9.77 3.18
N GLN A 269 -10.08 -8.82 4.14
CA GLN A 269 -8.85 -8.10 4.49
C GLN A 269 -7.77 -9.03 5.02
N GLY A 270 -8.14 -9.99 5.88
CA GLY A 270 -7.23 -11.00 6.40
C GLY A 270 -6.69 -11.93 5.31
N ALA A 271 -7.53 -12.30 4.33
CA ALA A 271 -7.10 -13.10 3.19
C ALA A 271 -6.08 -12.35 2.30
N VAL A 272 -6.33 -11.06 2.01
CA VAL A 272 -5.38 -10.21 1.29
C VAL A 272 -4.06 -10.11 2.03
N ARG A 273 -4.10 -9.87 3.34
CA ARG A 273 -2.89 -9.82 4.17
C ARG A 273 -2.11 -11.12 4.10
N GLY A 274 -2.78 -12.27 4.22
CA GLY A 274 -2.16 -13.59 4.09
C GLY A 274 -1.55 -13.85 2.71
N ALA A 275 -2.13 -13.30 1.64
CA ALA A 275 -1.56 -13.42 0.29
C ALA A 275 -0.27 -12.62 0.11
N TYR A 276 -0.16 -11.45 0.74
CA TYR A 276 0.99 -10.55 0.65
C TYR A 276 2.01 -10.72 1.79
N GLN A 277 1.81 -11.70 2.67
CA GLN A 277 2.64 -11.92 3.85
C GLN A 277 4.13 -12.12 3.52
N ASP A 278 4.42 -12.84 2.41
CA ASP A 278 5.78 -13.11 1.94
C ASP A 278 6.42 -11.90 1.23
N PHE A 279 5.69 -10.79 1.06
CA PHE A 279 6.07 -9.67 0.19
C PHE A 279 6.06 -8.31 0.89
N LEU A 280 5.30 -8.15 1.97
CA LEU A 280 5.11 -6.87 2.64
C LEU A 280 5.37 -6.98 4.13
N ALA A 281 6.04 -5.96 4.68
CA ALA A 281 6.16 -5.76 6.12
C ALA A 281 4.76 -5.60 6.76
N ARG A 282 4.67 -5.84 8.07
CA ARG A 282 3.38 -5.85 8.82
C ARG A 282 2.64 -4.52 8.79
N ASP A 283 3.37 -3.42 8.76
CA ASP A 283 2.86 -2.04 8.74
C ASP A 283 2.55 -1.55 7.32
N ARG A 284 2.68 -2.43 6.31
CA ARG A 284 2.47 -2.11 4.90
C ARG A 284 1.25 -2.82 4.33
N HIS A 285 0.53 -2.11 3.48
CA HIS A 285 -0.72 -2.57 2.87
C HIS A 285 -0.65 -2.43 1.35
N PRO A 286 -1.00 -3.48 0.58
CA PRO A 286 -1.07 -3.40 -0.86
C PRO A 286 -2.24 -2.51 -1.29
N LEU A 287 -2.14 -1.93 -2.49
CA LEU A 287 -3.25 -1.29 -3.17
C LEU A 287 -3.95 -2.35 -4.02
N LEU A 288 -5.27 -2.46 -3.92
CA LEU A 288 -6.04 -3.41 -4.73
C LEU A 288 -7.51 -3.05 -4.83
N ALA A 289 -8.16 -3.59 -5.86
CA ALA A 289 -9.60 -3.61 -6.03
C ALA A 289 -10.04 -4.98 -6.52
N LEU A 290 -10.78 -5.72 -5.69
CA LEU A 290 -11.25 -7.08 -5.94
C LEU A 290 -12.77 -7.13 -6.05
N PHE A 291 -13.28 -7.86 -7.04
CA PHE A 291 -14.70 -8.00 -7.36
C PHE A 291 -15.08 -9.47 -7.29
N PHE A 292 -16.02 -9.78 -6.43
CA PHE A 292 -16.58 -11.11 -6.22
C PHE A 292 -17.97 -11.17 -6.85
N GLU A 293 -18.18 -12.13 -7.73
CA GLU A 293 -19.46 -12.46 -8.34
C GLU A 293 -19.83 -13.88 -7.90
N LEU A 294 -20.93 -13.99 -7.18
CA LEU A 294 -21.41 -15.28 -6.65
C LEU A 294 -22.95 -15.26 -6.51
N SER A 295 -23.54 -16.45 -6.36
CA SER A 295 -24.98 -16.57 -6.12
C SER A 295 -25.40 -15.74 -4.89
N PRO A 296 -26.46 -14.95 -4.96
CA PRO A 296 -27.00 -14.27 -3.78
C PRO A 296 -27.31 -15.21 -2.59
N ARG A 297 -27.56 -16.48 -2.86
CA ARG A 297 -27.83 -17.52 -1.83
C ARG A 297 -26.59 -17.97 -1.05
N ASP A 298 -25.38 -17.66 -1.56
CA ASP A 298 -24.12 -18.05 -0.92
C ASP A 298 -23.49 -16.90 -0.10
N VAL A 299 -24.18 -15.73 -0.05
CA VAL A 299 -23.74 -14.58 0.73
C VAL A 299 -24.93 -13.87 1.39
N ASP A 300 -24.85 -13.69 2.70
CA ASP A 300 -25.77 -12.82 3.42
C ASP A 300 -25.21 -11.40 3.50
N VAL A 301 -25.90 -10.47 2.86
CA VAL A 301 -25.56 -9.03 2.82
C VAL A 301 -26.35 -8.21 3.86
N ASN A 302 -27.27 -8.85 4.59
CA ASN A 302 -28.11 -8.20 5.58
C ASN A 302 -27.54 -8.30 7.02
N VAL A 303 -26.23 -8.25 7.16
CA VAL A 303 -25.51 -8.41 8.45
C VAL A 303 -25.41 -7.10 9.21
N HIS A 304 -25.21 -5.98 8.51
CA HIS A 304 -24.98 -4.66 9.11
C HIS A 304 -25.91 -3.61 8.48
N PRO A 305 -26.46 -2.63 9.24
CA PRO A 305 -27.34 -1.59 8.71
C PRO A 305 -26.75 -0.84 7.52
N GLY A 306 -25.45 -0.52 7.56
CA GLY A 306 -24.71 0.12 6.47
C GLY A 306 -24.35 -0.80 5.31
N LYS A 307 -24.72 -2.10 5.37
CA LYS A 307 -24.44 -3.12 4.34
C LYS A 307 -22.95 -3.22 3.96
N THR A 308 -22.06 -2.89 4.89
CA THR A 308 -20.60 -2.90 4.66
C THR A 308 -19.94 -4.23 4.98
N GLU A 309 -20.58 -5.08 5.79
CA GLU A 309 -20.11 -6.40 6.15
C GLU A 309 -21.00 -7.46 5.48
N VAL A 310 -20.40 -8.58 5.11
CA VAL A 310 -21.10 -9.71 4.48
C VAL A 310 -20.73 -10.99 5.21
N ARG A 311 -21.60 -12.00 5.13
CA ARG A 311 -21.32 -13.33 5.65
C ARG A 311 -21.41 -14.34 4.53
N PHE A 312 -20.29 -14.96 4.19
CA PHE A 312 -20.23 -16.01 3.18
C PHE A 312 -20.68 -17.35 3.77
N ARG A 313 -21.33 -18.16 2.95
CA ARG A 313 -21.71 -19.53 3.30
C ARG A 313 -20.48 -20.39 3.61
N ASP A 314 -19.42 -20.28 2.79
CA ASP A 314 -18.13 -20.93 2.98
C ASP A 314 -17.00 -19.89 3.06
N PRO A 315 -16.67 -19.40 4.26
CA PRO A 315 -15.57 -18.45 4.45
C PRO A 315 -14.20 -19.02 4.11
N GLY A 316 -13.99 -20.33 4.27
CA GLY A 316 -12.72 -21.01 4.01
C GLY A 316 -12.39 -21.05 2.53
N MET A 317 -13.40 -21.38 1.71
CA MET A 317 -13.28 -21.38 0.26
C MET A 317 -12.98 -19.99 -0.30
N VAL A 318 -13.71 -18.95 0.15
CA VAL A 318 -13.48 -17.55 -0.26
C VAL A 318 -12.06 -17.09 0.09
N ARG A 319 -11.60 -17.40 1.32
CA ARG A 319 -10.21 -17.12 1.73
C ARG A 319 -9.21 -17.84 0.84
N GLY A 320 -9.40 -19.11 0.56
CA GLY A 320 -8.53 -19.92 -0.30
C GLY A 320 -8.45 -19.39 -1.73
N LEU A 321 -9.61 -18.97 -2.29
CA LEU A 321 -9.67 -18.35 -3.62
C LEU A 321 -8.87 -17.05 -3.69
N ILE A 322 -9.04 -16.15 -2.72
CA ILE A 322 -8.31 -14.88 -2.67
C ILE A 322 -6.80 -15.12 -2.57
N VAL A 323 -6.38 -15.93 -1.60
CA VAL A 323 -4.96 -16.21 -1.36
C VAL A 323 -4.32 -16.86 -2.58
N GLY A 324 -4.99 -17.86 -3.18
CA GLY A 324 -4.51 -18.56 -4.36
C GLY A 324 -4.38 -17.64 -5.58
N ALA A 325 -5.42 -16.87 -5.88
CA ALA A 325 -5.44 -15.95 -7.03
C ALA A 325 -4.38 -14.85 -6.91
N LEU A 326 -4.27 -14.23 -5.74
CA LEU A 326 -3.27 -13.18 -5.50
C LEU A 326 -1.85 -13.75 -5.54
N LYS A 327 -1.58 -14.90 -4.89
CA LYS A 327 -0.24 -15.54 -4.95
C LYS A 327 0.12 -15.95 -6.38
N HIS A 328 -0.81 -16.44 -7.17
CA HIS A 328 -0.57 -16.77 -8.58
C HIS A 328 -0.19 -15.54 -9.41
N ALA A 329 -0.95 -14.44 -9.28
CA ALA A 329 -0.66 -13.19 -9.99
C ALA A 329 0.68 -12.58 -9.56
N LEU A 330 0.99 -12.59 -8.26
CA LEU A 330 2.25 -12.11 -7.71
C LEU A 330 3.44 -12.97 -8.18
N ALA A 331 3.28 -14.29 -8.29
CA ALA A 331 4.31 -15.19 -8.82
C ALA A 331 4.61 -14.89 -10.30
N GLY A 332 3.57 -14.66 -11.12
CA GLY A 332 3.73 -14.26 -12.53
C GLY A 332 4.42 -12.92 -12.72
N ALA A 333 4.33 -12.03 -11.71
CA ALA A 333 4.97 -10.71 -11.70
C ALA A 333 6.37 -10.72 -11.06
N GLY A 334 6.89 -11.87 -10.67
CA GLY A 334 7.99 -12.13 -9.74
C GLY A 334 9.30 -11.35 -9.91
N HIS A 335 9.46 -10.62 -11.03
CA HIS A 335 10.63 -9.77 -11.29
C HIS A 335 10.26 -8.31 -11.60
N ARG A 336 8.99 -7.91 -11.44
CA ARG A 336 8.57 -6.52 -11.67
C ARG A 336 8.79 -5.68 -10.43
N ALA A 337 9.81 -4.82 -10.45
CA ALA A 337 9.86 -3.67 -9.56
C ALA A 337 8.86 -2.61 -10.04
N SER A 338 8.32 -1.80 -9.12
CA SER A 338 7.45 -0.68 -9.48
C SER A 338 8.21 0.31 -10.38
N THR A 339 7.64 0.68 -11.52
CA THR A 339 8.16 1.73 -12.40
C THR A 339 8.26 3.08 -11.70
N THR A 340 7.49 3.28 -10.65
CA THR A 340 7.46 4.51 -9.82
C THR A 340 8.78 4.78 -9.12
N VAL A 341 9.54 3.75 -8.75
CA VAL A 341 10.86 3.93 -8.13
C VAL A 341 11.82 4.54 -9.15
N ALA A 342 11.75 4.10 -10.41
CA ALA A 342 12.52 4.68 -11.50
C ALA A 342 12.09 6.15 -11.77
N ASP A 343 10.78 6.43 -11.80
CA ASP A 343 10.23 7.77 -11.99
C ASP A 343 10.59 8.74 -10.84
N ILE A 344 10.58 8.26 -9.59
CA ILE A 344 11.03 9.04 -8.43
C ILE A 344 12.53 9.32 -8.51
N ALA A 345 13.33 8.33 -8.89
CA ALA A 345 14.76 8.50 -9.09
C ALA A 345 15.06 9.50 -10.23
N LEU A 346 14.31 9.42 -11.33
CA LEU A 346 14.39 10.37 -12.45
C LEU A 346 13.95 11.78 -12.03
N GLY A 347 12.89 11.92 -11.23
CA GLY A 347 12.40 13.20 -10.71
C GLY A 347 13.32 13.84 -9.66
N ALA A 348 14.13 13.04 -8.96
CA ALA A 348 15.11 13.50 -7.98
C ALA A 348 16.43 14.02 -8.62
N VAL A 349 16.70 13.67 -9.88
CA VAL A 349 17.87 14.18 -10.63
C VAL A 349 17.57 15.61 -11.06
N ARG A 350 18.07 16.59 -10.28
CA ARG A 350 18.05 18.02 -10.68
C ARG A 350 19.07 18.25 -11.77
N ARG A 351 18.67 18.91 -12.86
CA ARG A 351 19.62 19.46 -13.84
C ARG A 351 20.49 20.53 -13.15
N GLU A 352 21.79 20.36 -13.19
CA GLU A 352 22.73 21.41 -12.78
C GLU A 352 22.52 22.57 -13.75
N GLY A 353 21.87 23.65 -13.30
CA GLY A 353 21.55 24.84 -14.15
C GLY A 353 20.21 25.51 -13.83
N GLU A 354 19.27 24.84 -13.15
CA GLU A 354 18.06 25.48 -12.66
C GLU A 354 18.18 25.84 -11.16
N GLY A 355 19.13 26.71 -10.85
CA GLY A 355 19.12 27.49 -9.63
C GLY A 355 18.01 28.55 -9.72
N PRO A 356 17.34 28.93 -8.61
CA PRO A 356 16.39 30.02 -8.64
C PRO A 356 17.15 31.28 -9.11
N SER A 357 16.79 31.81 -10.28
CA SER A 357 17.26 33.10 -10.74
C SER A 357 16.79 34.15 -9.75
N LEU A 358 17.68 34.64 -8.91
CA LEU A 358 17.43 35.81 -8.09
C LEU A 358 17.22 36.98 -9.05
N PRO A 359 16.11 37.70 -9.01
CA PRO A 359 15.95 38.92 -9.78
C PRO A 359 16.88 39.99 -9.16
N TYR A 360 17.96 40.32 -9.87
CA TYR A 360 18.78 41.51 -9.61
C TYR A 360 18.02 42.72 -10.17
N GLY A 361 17.65 43.63 -9.30
CA GLY A 361 17.14 44.89 -9.80
C GLY A 361 16.23 45.65 -8.85
N GLY A 362 16.80 46.65 -8.23
CA GLY A 362 16.31 47.60 -7.26
C GLY A 362 14.98 48.29 -7.53
N GLY A 363 14.46 48.86 -6.46
CA GLY A 363 13.41 49.88 -6.49
C GLY A 363 12.43 49.75 -5.34
N ALA A 364 12.66 50.48 -4.28
CA ALA A 364 11.73 50.70 -3.19
C ALA A 364 10.40 51.29 -3.68
N ARG A 365 9.27 50.76 -3.20
CA ARG A 365 8.10 51.55 -2.81
C ARG A 365 7.13 50.75 -1.94
N SER A 366 6.76 51.40 -0.84
CA SER A 366 5.79 51.09 0.18
C SER A 366 4.37 50.87 -0.36
N GLY A 367 3.63 49.94 0.25
CA GLY A 367 2.17 49.86 0.08
C GLY A 367 1.61 48.58 0.69
N GLY A 368 0.89 48.71 1.81
CA GLY A 368 0.29 47.60 2.54
C GLY A 368 -0.84 46.88 1.77
N GLY A 369 -1.01 45.61 2.02
CA GLY A 369 -2.10 44.80 1.52
C GLY A 369 -2.04 43.40 2.14
N SER A 370 -2.97 43.14 3.03
CA SER A 370 -3.19 41.84 3.66
C SER A 370 -3.49 40.79 2.58
N GLY A 371 -2.57 39.84 2.37
CA GLY A 371 -2.72 38.72 1.47
C GLY A 371 -2.81 37.41 2.27
N PHE A 372 -3.90 36.72 2.10
CA PHE A 372 -4.17 35.39 2.65
C PHE A 372 -3.09 34.39 2.20
N ASN A 373 -2.46 33.78 3.17
CA ASN A 373 -1.45 32.74 3.00
C ASN A 373 -2.16 31.40 2.71
N ILE A 374 -2.19 30.97 1.46
CA ILE A 374 -2.63 29.63 1.09
C ILE A 374 -1.46 28.69 1.38
N GLY A 375 -1.52 27.99 2.51
CA GLY A 375 -0.55 26.99 2.88
C GLY A 375 -0.51 25.85 1.84
N HIS A 376 0.57 25.76 1.12
CA HIS A 376 0.93 24.57 0.35
C HIS A 376 1.18 23.43 1.32
N TYR A 377 0.34 22.38 1.23
CA TYR A 377 0.57 21.10 1.89
C TYR A 377 1.80 20.44 1.25
N GLN A 378 2.95 20.56 1.91
CA GLN A 378 4.11 19.74 1.58
C GLN A 378 3.91 18.38 2.30
N PRO A 379 4.02 17.24 1.60
CA PRO A 379 4.10 15.96 2.27
C PRO A 379 5.36 15.94 3.14
N ASN A 380 5.22 15.54 4.39
CA ASN A 380 6.31 15.37 5.34
C ASN A 380 7.25 14.27 4.83
N VAL A 381 8.22 14.64 4.03
CA VAL A 381 9.39 13.82 3.75
C VAL A 381 10.32 14.02 4.94
N PRO A 382 10.78 12.95 5.63
CA PRO A 382 11.74 13.10 6.71
C PRO A 382 12.96 13.86 6.19
N GLY A 383 13.29 14.98 6.82
CA GLY A 383 14.42 15.80 6.42
C GLY A 383 15.73 15.01 6.53
N HIS A 384 16.75 15.42 5.74
CA HIS A 384 18.09 14.83 5.71
C HIS A 384 18.66 14.51 7.10
N ALA A 385 18.38 15.35 8.10
CA ALA A 385 18.80 15.14 9.49
C ALA A 385 18.11 13.96 10.22
N ALA A 386 16.95 13.47 9.74
CA ALA A 386 16.30 12.28 10.27
C ALA A 386 16.86 11.01 9.61
N ILE A 387 17.24 11.13 8.34
CA ILE A 387 17.91 10.06 7.59
C ILE A 387 19.33 9.88 8.16
N GLU A 388 20.08 10.96 8.39
CA GLU A 388 21.41 10.90 9.01
C GLU A 388 21.40 10.35 10.44
N ARG A 389 20.39 10.65 11.25
CA ARG A 389 20.26 10.07 12.60
C ARG A 389 19.98 8.58 12.58
N ASN A 390 19.21 8.08 11.61
CA ASN A 390 19.02 6.63 11.45
C ASN A 390 20.28 5.94 10.93
N TYR A 391 21.07 6.59 10.06
CA TYR A 391 22.37 6.05 9.63
C TYR A 391 23.41 6.10 10.75
N ALA A 392 23.45 7.15 11.57
CA ALA A 392 24.37 7.26 12.70
C ALA A 392 24.08 6.25 13.83
N ALA A 393 22.82 5.83 14.01
CA ALA A 393 22.45 4.79 14.97
C ALA A 393 22.86 3.37 14.53
N GLN A 394 23.22 3.18 13.26
CA GLN A 394 23.63 1.89 12.69
C GLN A 394 25.14 1.81 12.38
N SER A 395 25.93 2.84 12.72
CA SER A 395 27.38 2.82 12.57
C SER A 395 28.04 2.16 13.79
N PRO A 396 29.03 1.25 13.61
CA PRO A 396 29.74 0.68 14.73
C PRO A 396 30.48 1.79 15.50
N MET A 397 30.31 1.84 16.82
CA MET A 397 31.11 2.68 17.71
C MET A 397 32.56 2.29 17.58
N GLU A 398 33.41 3.10 17.01
CA GLU A 398 34.85 3.02 17.20
C GLU A 398 35.16 3.34 18.67
N ASN A 399 35.59 2.33 19.36
CA ASN A 399 35.98 2.38 20.77
C ASN A 399 37.34 3.07 20.87
N GLN A 400 37.37 4.38 21.04
CA GLN A 400 38.56 5.10 21.52
C GLN A 400 38.55 5.09 23.04
N GLY A 401 38.98 3.99 23.61
CA GLY A 401 39.33 3.84 25.01
C GLY A 401 40.79 4.13 25.24
N SER A 402 41.09 5.35 25.62
CA SER A 402 42.34 5.76 26.21
C SER A 402 42.45 5.15 27.63
N TYR A 403 43.31 4.19 27.83
CA TYR A 403 43.85 3.86 29.16
C TYR A 403 45.37 4.03 29.13
N GLY A 404 45.81 5.12 29.71
CA GLY A 404 47.18 5.30 30.14
C GLY A 404 47.45 4.58 31.46
N GLY A 405 48.60 4.00 31.57
CA GLY A 405 49.25 3.85 32.86
C GLY A 405 49.81 2.46 33.19
N LEU A 406 51.12 2.44 33.32
CA LEU A 406 52.00 1.57 34.07
C LEU A 406 52.26 0.13 33.57
N PHE A 407 53.43 -0.09 33.00
CA PHE A 407 54.57 -0.73 33.62
C PHE A 407 55.75 -0.74 32.65
N ASP A 408 56.81 -0.03 33.08
CA ASP A 408 58.18 -0.03 32.61
C ASP A 408 58.87 -1.38 32.95
N ARG A 409 59.62 -1.98 32.03
CA ARG A 409 60.85 -2.65 32.19
C ARG A 409 61.34 -3.39 30.94
N GLY A 410 62.23 -2.79 30.28
CA GLY A 410 63.52 -3.17 29.79
C GLY A 410 63.83 -4.58 29.27
N ARG A 411 64.31 -4.61 28.05
CA ARG A 411 65.61 -5.27 27.73
C ARG A 411 65.97 -5.00 26.26
N GLU A 412 67.16 -4.42 26.12
CA GLU A 412 67.98 -4.34 24.91
C GLU A 412 68.43 -5.73 24.43
N PHE A 413 68.58 -5.86 23.15
CA PHE A 413 69.59 -6.59 22.37
C PHE A 413 69.32 -6.31 20.93
N GLY A 414 70.09 -5.68 20.08
CA GLY A 414 71.51 -5.77 19.84
C GLY A 414 71.78 -6.55 18.56
N GLY A 415 72.29 -5.87 17.53
CA GLY A 415 73.07 -6.53 16.50
C GLY A 415 72.70 -6.33 15.05
N SER A 416 73.34 -5.34 14.41
CA SER A 416 74.27 -5.50 13.26
C SER A 416 73.59 -5.99 11.96
N GLY A 417 73.60 -5.29 10.86
CA GLY A 417 74.74 -4.71 10.14
C GLY A 417 74.77 -5.30 8.74
N GLY A 418 74.78 -4.52 7.71
CA GLY A 418 74.94 -4.99 6.32
C GLY A 418 74.78 -3.90 5.28
N SER A 419 75.90 -3.18 5.09
CA SER A 419 76.11 -2.27 3.93
C SER A 419 76.38 -3.06 2.65
N ALA A 420 75.89 -2.51 1.50
CA ALA A 420 76.60 -2.51 0.19
C ALA A 420 75.81 -1.64 -0.80
N ASN A 421 76.19 -0.45 -1.11
CA ASN A 421 76.99 0.06 -2.22
C ASN A 421 76.41 -0.15 -3.62
N ILE A 422 76.00 0.96 -4.22
CA ILE A 422 76.58 1.83 -5.29
C ILE A 422 76.36 1.31 -6.72
N ALA A 423 75.68 2.15 -7.53
CA ALA A 423 76.11 2.83 -8.75
C ALA A 423 74.87 3.38 -9.45
N GLY A 424 74.70 4.64 -9.64
CA GLY A 424 75.26 5.47 -10.70
C GLY A 424 74.25 5.61 -11.85
N GLY A 425 73.61 6.79 -12.01
CA GLY A 425 72.83 7.11 -13.20
C GLY A 425 72.21 8.50 -13.10
N GLU A 426 72.82 9.45 -13.71
CA GLU A 426 72.38 10.85 -13.85
C GLU A 426 71.05 10.99 -14.58
N GLY A 427 70.20 11.88 -14.12
CA GLY A 427 69.01 12.31 -14.88
C GLY A 427 67.75 12.44 -14.07
N GLY A 428 67.61 13.45 -13.24
CA GLY A 428 66.36 13.60 -12.53
C GLY A 428 66.08 14.88 -11.77
N PHE A 429 66.67 16.03 -12.19
CA PHE A 429 66.33 17.33 -11.59
C PHE A 429 65.08 18.00 -12.19
N ALA A 430 64.49 17.44 -13.25
CA ALA A 430 63.28 18.00 -13.87
C ALA A 430 61.96 17.47 -13.33
N ALA A 431 61.95 16.32 -12.63
CA ALA A 431 60.72 15.72 -12.11
C ALA A 431 60.32 16.24 -10.72
N ALA A 432 61.28 16.78 -9.93
CA ALA A 432 60.98 17.29 -8.58
C ALA A 432 60.38 18.70 -8.56
N ALA A 433 60.58 19.50 -9.64
CA ALA A 433 59.99 20.84 -9.76
C ALA A 433 58.55 20.86 -10.28
N ALA A 434 58.08 19.83 -10.94
CA ALA A 434 56.72 19.72 -11.40
C ALA A 434 55.72 19.24 -10.31
N ALA A 435 56.24 18.60 -9.23
CA ALA A 435 55.38 18.12 -8.12
C ALA A 435 55.12 19.18 -7.04
N ALA A 436 55.81 20.35 -7.10
CA ALA A 436 55.67 21.41 -6.09
C ALA A 436 54.70 22.55 -6.50
N LEU A 437 54.14 22.53 -7.72
CA LEU A 437 53.25 23.57 -8.25
C LEU A 437 51.82 23.08 -8.56
N SER A 438 51.51 21.79 -8.37
CA SER A 438 50.16 21.29 -8.33
C SER A 438 49.72 21.13 -6.87
N GLY A 439 49.12 22.14 -6.30
CA GLY A 439 48.31 22.04 -5.12
C GLY A 439 47.21 20.99 -5.41
N GLY A 440 47.53 19.73 -5.12
CA GLY A 440 46.62 18.63 -5.35
C GLY A 440 45.42 18.82 -4.48
N TYR A 441 44.29 19.12 -5.08
CA TYR A 441 43.04 18.62 -4.54
C TYR A 441 43.19 17.11 -4.56
N ASP A 442 43.23 16.52 -3.40
CA ASP A 442 43.07 15.08 -3.20
C ASP A 442 41.64 14.74 -3.66
N ALA A 443 41.49 14.56 -4.97
CA ALA A 443 40.29 13.99 -5.53
C ALA A 443 40.25 12.55 -5.00
N ALA A 444 39.44 12.33 -3.98
CA ALA A 444 39.17 11.00 -3.47
C ALA A 444 38.98 10.08 -4.69
N ALA A 445 39.73 9.00 -4.75
CA ALA A 445 39.63 8.05 -5.86
C ALA A 445 38.16 7.68 -6.08
N PRO A 446 37.66 7.63 -7.32
CA PRO A 446 36.26 7.28 -7.58
C PRO A 446 35.89 6.02 -6.81
N SER A 447 34.80 6.08 -6.04
CA SER A 447 34.32 4.94 -5.25
C SER A 447 33.79 3.78 -6.12
N ALA A 448 33.71 3.99 -7.45
CA ALA A 448 33.36 2.98 -8.42
C ALA A 448 34.59 2.20 -8.89
N ARG A 449 34.55 0.88 -8.80
CA ARG A 449 35.57 0.00 -9.31
C ARG A 449 35.08 -0.65 -10.60
N ILE A 450 35.83 -0.49 -11.69
CA ILE A 450 35.61 -1.20 -12.94
C ILE A 450 36.69 -2.28 -13.00
N ASP A 451 36.31 -3.54 -12.78
CA ASP A 451 37.20 -4.68 -13.08
C ASP A 451 37.12 -4.99 -14.58
N ASN A 452 38.26 -5.24 -15.23
CA ASN A 452 38.30 -5.67 -16.62
C ASN A 452 37.58 -7.01 -16.77
N ILE A 453 36.39 -6.97 -17.30
CA ILE A 453 35.56 -8.16 -17.51
C ILE A 453 35.95 -8.78 -18.86
N ALA A 454 36.73 -9.84 -18.82
CA ALA A 454 37.22 -10.54 -20.00
C ALA A 454 36.15 -11.27 -20.85
N ASP A 455 34.86 -11.25 -20.43
CA ASP A 455 33.77 -12.00 -21.07
C ASP A 455 32.53 -11.12 -21.28
N GLU A 456 32.70 -9.96 -21.97
CA GLU A 456 31.68 -8.91 -22.10
C GLU A 456 30.37 -9.34 -22.80
N GLY A 457 30.37 -10.41 -23.57
CA GLY A 457 29.22 -10.82 -24.39
C GLY A 457 28.23 -11.80 -23.74
N LYS A 458 28.66 -12.60 -22.76
CA LYS A 458 27.87 -13.75 -22.29
C LYS A 458 26.71 -13.40 -21.36
N PHE A 459 26.78 -12.30 -20.62
CA PHE A 459 25.79 -12.00 -19.58
C PHE A 459 24.82 -10.86 -19.90
N VAL A 460 25.05 -10.07 -20.96
CA VAL A 460 24.19 -8.91 -21.32
C VAL A 460 22.79 -9.35 -21.74
N ASP A 461 22.64 -10.58 -22.24
CA ASP A 461 21.35 -11.15 -22.66
C ASP A 461 20.53 -11.72 -21.50
N HIS A 462 21.08 -11.77 -20.28
CA HIS A 462 20.34 -12.19 -19.10
C HIS A 462 19.41 -11.07 -18.59
N PRO A 463 18.30 -11.40 -17.91
CA PRO A 463 17.32 -10.42 -17.41
C PRO A 463 17.92 -9.29 -16.55
N LEU A 464 18.88 -9.60 -15.67
CA LEU A 464 19.58 -8.61 -14.85
C LEU A 464 20.93 -8.16 -15.44
N GLY A 465 21.26 -8.63 -16.64
CA GLY A 465 22.42 -8.22 -17.41
C GLY A 465 23.77 -8.67 -16.83
N ALA A 466 24.82 -7.97 -17.20
CA ALA A 466 26.20 -8.19 -16.80
C ALA A 466 26.62 -7.13 -15.77
N ALA A 467 27.21 -7.53 -14.67
CA ALA A 467 27.76 -6.62 -13.66
C ALA A 467 28.92 -5.81 -14.27
N ARG A 468 28.89 -4.50 -14.07
CA ARG A 468 29.90 -3.54 -14.58
C ARG A 468 30.71 -2.90 -13.44
N GLY A 469 30.19 -2.91 -12.23
CA GLY A 469 30.88 -2.38 -11.08
C GLY A 469 30.06 -2.40 -9.82
N GLN A 470 30.71 -2.09 -8.70
CA GLN A 470 30.09 -1.97 -7.39
C GLN A 470 30.30 -0.56 -6.85
N VAL A 471 29.24 0.06 -6.34
CA VAL A 471 29.25 1.41 -5.78
C VAL A 471 28.99 1.33 -4.28
N HIS A 472 29.76 2.07 -3.49
CA HIS A 472 29.69 2.11 -2.02
C HIS A 472 29.75 0.73 -1.36
N ALA A 473 30.36 -0.26 -2.02
CA ALA A 473 30.42 -1.65 -1.56
C ALA A 473 29.03 -2.22 -1.16
N ASN A 474 27.95 -1.70 -1.74
CA ASN A 474 26.56 -2.07 -1.46
C ASN A 474 25.69 -2.22 -2.70
N TYR A 475 25.94 -1.43 -3.74
CA TYR A 475 25.13 -1.42 -4.95
C TYR A 475 25.92 -1.97 -6.14
N ILE A 476 25.36 -2.97 -6.82
CA ILE A 476 25.90 -3.52 -8.07
C ILE A 476 25.26 -2.78 -9.24
N ILE A 477 26.08 -2.27 -10.16
CA ILE A 477 25.65 -1.70 -11.41
C ILE A 477 25.80 -2.76 -12.51
N ALA A 478 24.71 -3.13 -13.14
CA ALA A 478 24.68 -4.10 -14.22
C ALA A 478 24.12 -3.48 -15.51
N GLN A 479 24.66 -3.91 -16.65
CA GLN A 479 24.23 -3.47 -17.97
C GLN A 479 23.39 -4.58 -18.60
N THR A 480 22.17 -4.22 -19.03
CA THR A 480 21.32 -5.07 -19.89
C THR A 480 21.42 -4.60 -21.33
N ARG A 481 20.76 -5.33 -22.26
CA ARG A 481 20.66 -4.92 -23.66
C ARG A 481 19.97 -3.55 -23.82
N ASP A 482 18.97 -3.26 -22.97
CA ASP A 482 18.05 -2.14 -23.13
C ASP A 482 18.24 -1.04 -22.07
N GLY A 483 19.26 -1.17 -21.18
CA GLY A 483 19.45 -0.20 -20.12
C GLY A 483 20.46 -0.58 -19.05
N LEU A 484 20.19 -0.10 -17.85
CA LEU A 484 21.01 -0.26 -16.66
C LEU A 484 20.16 -0.81 -15.51
N VAL A 485 20.71 -1.73 -14.74
CA VAL A 485 20.11 -2.24 -13.50
C VAL A 485 21.02 -1.91 -12.33
N ILE A 486 20.42 -1.35 -11.28
CA ILE A 486 21.10 -1.08 -10.00
C ILE A 486 20.53 -2.04 -8.98
N VAL A 487 21.37 -2.89 -8.40
CA VAL A 487 20.98 -3.94 -7.44
C VAL A 487 21.54 -3.62 -6.06
N ASP A 488 20.67 -3.63 -5.04
CA ASP A 488 21.10 -3.65 -3.64
C ASP A 488 21.55 -5.08 -3.27
N GLN A 489 22.88 -5.28 -3.11
CA GLN A 489 23.46 -6.60 -2.85
C GLN A 489 22.99 -7.21 -1.53
N HIS A 490 22.77 -6.38 -0.51
CA HIS A 490 22.33 -6.84 0.81
C HIS A 490 20.90 -7.34 0.74
N ALA A 491 19.98 -6.51 0.22
CA ALA A 491 18.57 -6.86 0.07
C ALA A 491 18.36 -8.07 -0.86
N ALA A 492 19.17 -8.18 -1.92
CA ALA A 492 19.14 -9.32 -2.84
C ALA A 492 19.58 -10.62 -2.15
N HIS A 493 20.68 -10.59 -1.42
CA HIS A 493 21.20 -11.77 -0.72
C HIS A 493 20.28 -12.21 0.41
N GLU A 494 19.71 -11.28 1.18
CA GLU A 494 18.71 -11.55 2.20
C GLU A 494 17.52 -12.35 1.61
N ARG A 495 17.00 -11.91 0.47
CA ARG A 495 15.89 -12.60 -0.19
C ARG A 495 16.27 -14.00 -0.69
N ILE A 496 17.45 -14.17 -1.25
CA ILE A 496 17.95 -15.48 -1.71
C ILE A 496 18.06 -16.45 -0.54
N VAL A 497 18.63 -16.02 0.60
CA VAL A 497 18.75 -16.85 1.80
C VAL A 497 17.37 -17.24 2.33
N TYR A 498 16.44 -16.30 2.39
CA TYR A 498 15.06 -16.56 2.84
C TYR A 498 14.35 -17.60 1.98
N GLU A 499 14.36 -17.45 0.64
CA GLU A 499 13.69 -18.41 -0.25
C GLU A 499 14.34 -19.79 -0.21
N ARG A 500 15.67 -19.86 -0.01
CA ARG A 500 16.38 -21.13 0.17
C ARG A 500 15.97 -21.81 1.48
N MET A 501 15.91 -21.06 2.60
CA MET A 501 15.43 -21.60 3.89
C MET A 501 14.01 -22.15 3.77
N LYS A 502 13.15 -21.41 3.08
CA LYS A 502 11.75 -21.80 2.83
C LYS A 502 11.64 -23.07 1.99
N ALA A 503 12.48 -23.22 0.98
CA ALA A 503 12.55 -24.44 0.15
C ALA A 503 13.08 -25.64 0.98
N ASP A 504 14.18 -25.46 1.70
CA ASP A 504 14.77 -26.52 2.54
C ASP A 504 13.78 -26.98 3.62
N LEU A 505 13.04 -26.06 4.24
CA LEU A 505 12.00 -26.36 5.22
C LEU A 505 10.86 -27.20 4.62
N ALA A 506 10.50 -26.95 3.35
CA ALA A 506 9.44 -27.68 2.67
C ALA A 506 9.86 -29.09 2.22
N GLU A 507 11.15 -29.31 1.94
CA GLU A 507 11.66 -30.57 1.37
C GLU A 507 12.18 -31.54 2.43
N SER A 508 13.14 -31.12 3.25
CA SER A 508 13.91 -32.04 4.13
C SER A 508 14.30 -31.46 5.48
N GLY A 509 13.89 -30.23 5.79
CA GLY A 509 14.38 -29.48 6.94
C GLY A 509 15.69 -28.74 6.65
N VAL A 510 15.95 -27.70 7.45
CA VAL A 510 17.13 -26.83 7.30
C VAL A 510 18.39 -27.54 7.81
N LYS A 511 19.44 -27.57 6.98
CA LYS A 511 20.75 -28.15 7.37
C LYS A 511 21.34 -27.37 8.52
N ARG A 512 21.90 -28.09 9.51
CA ARG A 512 22.44 -27.56 10.76
C ARG A 512 23.96 -27.54 10.75
N GLN A 513 24.54 -26.56 11.40
CA GLN A 513 25.96 -26.47 11.67
C GLN A 513 26.18 -26.35 13.17
N GLY A 514 26.89 -27.31 13.77
CA GLY A 514 27.28 -27.25 15.16
C GLY A 514 28.28 -26.12 15.42
N LEU A 515 28.08 -25.37 16.50
CA LEU A 515 29.03 -24.39 16.96
C LEU A 515 30.21 -25.13 17.65
N LEU A 516 31.45 -24.72 17.36
CA LEU A 516 32.63 -25.30 17.99
C LEU A 516 32.62 -25.14 19.53
N LEU A 517 32.12 -23.99 19.97
CA LEU A 517 31.80 -23.70 21.37
C LEU A 517 30.35 -23.24 21.42
N PRO A 518 29.47 -23.89 22.22
CA PRO A 518 28.12 -23.41 22.45
C PRO A 518 28.14 -21.98 22.99
N GLU A 519 27.25 -21.14 22.49
CA GLU A 519 27.16 -19.73 22.88
C GLU A 519 26.02 -19.51 23.86
N VAL A 520 26.30 -18.89 25.00
CA VAL A 520 25.32 -18.54 26.02
C VAL A 520 24.85 -17.11 25.75
N VAL A 521 23.54 -16.94 25.60
CA VAL A 521 22.89 -15.63 25.35
C VAL A 521 22.07 -15.26 26.57
N GLU A 522 22.40 -14.12 27.16
CA GLU A 522 21.65 -13.53 28.28
C GLU A 522 20.48 -12.70 27.71
N LEU A 523 19.29 -12.94 28.26
CA LEU A 523 18.01 -12.29 27.94
C LEU A 523 17.33 -11.90 29.25
N ASP A 524 16.22 -11.16 29.17
CA ASP A 524 15.30 -11.11 30.30
C ASP A 524 14.57 -12.46 30.47
N GLU A 525 14.15 -12.78 31.70
CA GLU A 525 13.58 -14.07 32.06
C GLU A 525 12.35 -14.43 31.20
N ALA A 526 11.47 -13.46 30.95
CA ALA A 526 10.27 -13.68 30.14
C ALA A 526 10.59 -13.93 28.65
N SER A 527 11.65 -13.32 28.13
CA SER A 527 12.14 -13.56 26.77
C SER A 527 12.83 -14.93 26.65
N ALA A 528 13.63 -15.31 27.63
CA ALA A 528 14.28 -16.62 27.67
C ALA A 528 13.25 -17.76 27.72
N ASP A 529 12.20 -17.63 28.56
CA ASP A 529 11.11 -18.60 28.66
C ASP A 529 10.34 -18.71 27.33
N ARG A 530 10.00 -17.57 26.71
CA ARG A 530 9.30 -17.58 25.40
C ARG A 530 10.09 -18.25 24.28
N ILE A 531 11.40 -18.08 24.28
CA ILE A 531 12.29 -18.75 23.33
C ILE A 531 12.39 -20.24 23.65
N ALA A 532 12.59 -20.61 24.92
CA ALA A 532 12.70 -21.99 25.36
C ALA A 532 11.44 -22.81 25.08
N ASP A 533 10.26 -22.22 25.30
CA ASP A 533 8.95 -22.86 25.00
C ASP A 533 8.78 -23.22 23.51
N ARG A 534 9.61 -22.66 22.64
CA ARG A 534 9.57 -22.87 21.19
C ARG A 534 10.82 -23.51 20.62
N ALA A 535 11.65 -24.11 21.45
CA ALA A 535 12.90 -24.73 21.04
C ALA A 535 12.71 -25.73 19.87
N ASP A 536 11.62 -26.50 19.88
CA ASP A 536 11.29 -27.45 18.81
C ASP A 536 11.00 -26.74 17.48
N GLU A 537 10.27 -25.62 17.50
CA GLU A 537 10.00 -24.79 16.30
C GLU A 537 11.32 -24.26 15.70
N PHE A 538 12.26 -23.82 16.52
CA PHE A 538 13.58 -23.37 16.09
C PHE A 538 14.46 -24.50 15.58
N ALA A 539 14.36 -25.67 16.17
CA ALA A 539 15.09 -26.84 15.72
C ALA A 539 14.68 -27.24 14.28
N GLU A 540 13.41 -27.08 13.90
CA GLU A 540 12.96 -27.29 12.51
C GLU A 540 13.66 -26.32 11.53
N LEU A 541 13.96 -25.09 11.97
CA LEU A 541 14.69 -24.07 11.22
C LEU A 541 16.21 -24.21 11.30
N GLY A 542 16.71 -25.25 11.95
CA GLY A 542 18.14 -25.53 12.08
C GLY A 542 18.83 -24.78 13.21
N LEU A 543 18.09 -24.12 14.11
CA LEU A 543 18.62 -23.45 15.30
C LEU A 543 18.31 -24.29 16.54
N VAL A 544 19.35 -24.94 17.12
CA VAL A 544 19.19 -25.74 18.32
C VAL A 544 19.58 -24.94 19.56
N ILE A 545 18.59 -24.73 20.41
CA ILE A 545 18.69 -23.95 21.65
C ILE A 545 18.21 -24.76 22.85
N GLU A 546 18.81 -24.49 24.01
CA GLU A 546 18.44 -25.12 25.29
C GLU A 546 18.40 -24.06 26.40
N PRO A 547 17.49 -24.19 27.38
CA PRO A 547 17.51 -23.33 28.57
C PRO A 547 18.84 -23.50 29.34
N PHE A 548 19.41 -22.39 29.84
CA PHE A 548 20.63 -22.37 30.59
C PHE A 548 20.51 -21.52 31.87
N GLY A 549 19.56 -21.85 32.72
CA GLY A 549 19.28 -21.11 33.95
C GLY A 549 18.29 -19.94 33.73
N PRO A 550 17.99 -19.17 34.80
CA PRO A 550 17.06 -18.04 34.70
C PRO A 550 17.60 -16.95 33.76
N GLY A 551 16.82 -16.54 32.77
CA GLY A 551 17.20 -15.45 31.86
C GLY A 551 18.34 -15.77 30.89
N ALA A 552 18.71 -17.05 30.70
CA ALA A 552 19.76 -17.43 29.75
C ALA A 552 19.37 -18.63 28.90
N ILE A 553 19.84 -18.67 27.67
CA ILE A 553 19.74 -19.80 26.76
C ILE A 553 21.10 -20.12 26.17
N VAL A 554 21.34 -21.39 25.83
CA VAL A 554 22.55 -21.82 25.13
C VAL A 554 22.19 -22.24 23.71
N VAL A 555 22.94 -21.75 22.73
CA VAL A 555 22.81 -22.12 21.31
C VAL A 555 23.92 -23.14 20.99
N ARG A 556 23.50 -24.30 20.44
CA ARG A 556 24.42 -25.39 20.07
C ARG A 556 24.64 -25.49 18.58
N GLU A 557 23.59 -25.31 17.80
CA GLU A 557 23.61 -25.42 16.36
C GLU A 557 22.88 -24.23 15.71
N VAL A 558 23.38 -23.84 14.55
CA VAL A 558 22.78 -22.77 13.74
C VAL A 558 22.50 -23.28 12.32
N PRO A 559 21.60 -22.68 11.54
CA PRO A 559 21.42 -23.03 10.14
C PRO A 559 22.71 -22.87 9.35
N ALA A 560 23.17 -23.93 8.68
CA ALA A 560 24.46 -23.96 7.98
C ALA A 560 24.58 -22.88 6.89
N MET A 561 23.46 -22.48 6.29
CA MET A 561 23.42 -21.46 5.22
C MET A 561 23.66 -20.03 5.72
N LEU A 562 23.54 -19.75 7.01
CA LEU A 562 23.80 -18.42 7.59
C LEU A 562 25.30 -18.10 7.66
N GLY A 563 26.18 -19.10 7.54
CA GLY A 563 27.61 -18.91 7.60
C GLY A 563 28.08 -18.39 8.97
N LYS A 564 28.88 -17.31 8.98
CA LYS A 564 29.30 -16.64 10.22
C LYS A 564 28.20 -15.68 10.67
N VAL A 565 27.41 -16.11 11.64
CA VAL A 565 26.33 -15.34 12.24
C VAL A 565 26.73 -14.85 13.64
N ASP A 566 26.24 -13.67 14.01
CA ASP A 566 26.29 -13.18 15.40
C ASP A 566 25.09 -13.81 16.14
N VAL A 567 25.36 -14.87 16.86
CA VAL A 567 24.34 -15.71 17.53
C VAL A 567 23.59 -14.91 18.59
N SER A 568 24.32 -14.08 19.36
CA SER A 568 23.70 -13.25 20.40
C SER A 568 22.74 -12.22 19.84
N ALA A 569 23.10 -11.54 18.73
CA ALA A 569 22.24 -10.61 18.07
C ALA A 569 21.01 -11.32 17.44
N LEU A 570 21.23 -12.44 16.76
CA LEU A 570 20.16 -13.24 16.18
C LEU A 570 19.09 -13.64 17.21
N VAL A 571 19.53 -14.17 18.35
CA VAL A 571 18.61 -14.64 19.39
C VAL A 571 17.84 -13.51 20.04
N ARG A 572 18.44 -12.33 20.23
CA ARG A 572 17.75 -11.15 20.77
C ARG A 572 16.68 -10.65 19.80
N ASP A 573 17.01 -10.50 18.52
CA ASP A 573 16.06 -10.09 17.50
C ASP A 573 14.90 -11.07 17.36
N MET A 574 15.18 -12.38 17.49
CA MET A 574 14.14 -13.41 17.52
C MET A 574 13.25 -13.30 18.77
N ALA A 575 13.82 -12.96 19.93
CA ALA A 575 13.06 -12.77 21.17
C ALA A 575 12.09 -11.60 21.04
N ASP A 576 12.53 -10.50 20.43
CA ASP A 576 11.73 -9.31 20.17
C ASP A 576 10.62 -9.63 19.16
N GLU A 577 10.93 -10.32 18.06
CA GLU A 577 9.98 -10.75 17.04
C GLU A 577 8.87 -11.63 17.63
N ILE A 578 9.24 -12.59 18.50
CA ILE A 578 8.25 -13.47 19.15
C ILE A 578 7.39 -12.72 20.16
N ALA A 579 7.91 -11.71 20.82
CA ALA A 579 7.14 -10.87 21.74
C ALA A 579 6.02 -10.12 20.99
N GLU A 580 6.28 -9.70 19.75
CA GLU A 580 5.31 -9.04 18.89
C GLU A 580 4.32 -10.02 18.23
N LEU A 581 4.73 -11.28 17.98
CA LEU A 581 3.90 -12.33 17.40
C LEU A 581 2.86 -12.81 18.43
N GLY A 582 1.62 -12.31 18.34
CA GLY A 582 0.52 -12.77 19.21
C GLY A 582 0.29 -14.30 19.12
N GLN A 583 -0.32 -14.88 20.18
CA GLN A 583 -0.59 -16.34 20.30
C GLN A 583 -1.53 -16.93 19.23
N GLY A 584 -2.13 -16.12 18.36
CA GLY A 584 -3.15 -16.54 17.40
C GLY A 584 -2.67 -16.91 16.00
N MET A 585 -1.36 -16.88 15.71
CA MET A 585 -0.83 -17.22 14.38
C MET A 585 -0.59 -18.73 14.22
N ALA A 586 -0.82 -19.24 13.00
CA ALA A 586 -0.48 -20.62 12.67
C ALA A 586 1.05 -20.83 12.74
N LEU A 587 1.48 -22.05 13.16
CA LEU A 587 2.90 -22.40 13.28
C LEU A 587 3.69 -22.06 12.00
N LYS A 588 3.16 -22.43 10.84
CA LYS A 588 3.81 -22.16 9.55
C LYS A 588 4.05 -20.66 9.31
N ASP A 589 3.10 -19.82 9.68
CA ASP A 589 3.23 -18.37 9.49
C ASP A 589 4.30 -17.78 10.42
N ARG A 590 4.41 -18.28 11.66
CA ARG A 590 5.46 -17.90 12.60
C ARG A 590 6.85 -18.31 12.12
N LEU A 591 6.98 -19.55 11.64
CA LEU A 591 8.24 -20.06 11.08
C LEU A 591 8.74 -19.19 9.91
N MET A 592 7.84 -18.70 9.04
CA MET A 592 8.22 -17.81 7.95
C MET A 592 8.77 -16.46 8.43
N TYR A 593 8.22 -15.89 9.51
CA TYR A 593 8.75 -14.66 10.09
C TYR A 593 10.15 -14.87 10.70
N VAL A 594 10.31 -15.95 11.44
CA VAL A 594 11.62 -16.31 12.01
C VAL A 594 12.66 -16.57 10.92
N CYS A 595 12.26 -17.21 9.80
CA CYS A 595 13.12 -17.37 8.62
C CYS A 595 13.57 -16.01 8.05
N ALA A 596 12.69 -15.01 7.98
CA ALA A 596 13.04 -13.69 7.49
C ALA A 596 14.09 -13.02 8.41
N THR A 597 13.89 -13.07 9.73
CA THR A 597 14.85 -12.53 10.71
C THR A 597 16.21 -13.25 10.62
N MET A 598 16.21 -14.59 10.52
CA MET A 598 17.45 -15.36 10.33
C MET A 598 18.15 -15.01 9.02
N ALA A 599 17.42 -14.81 7.91
CA ALA A 599 17.99 -14.45 6.62
C ALA A 599 18.70 -13.09 6.66
N CYS A 600 18.17 -12.11 7.42
CA CYS A 600 18.84 -10.83 7.64
C CYS A 600 20.20 -11.00 8.31
N HIS A 601 20.33 -11.90 9.29
CA HIS A 601 21.60 -12.17 9.99
C HIS A 601 22.60 -12.97 9.15
N GLY A 602 22.13 -13.81 8.22
CA GLY A 602 22.96 -14.61 7.31
C GLY A 602 23.35 -13.90 6.02
N SER A 603 22.82 -12.71 5.75
CA SER A 603 23.08 -12.01 4.50
C SER A 603 24.48 -11.39 4.43
N VAL A 604 24.97 -11.15 3.20
CA VAL A 604 26.25 -10.43 2.99
C VAL A 604 26.12 -9.04 3.60
N ARG A 605 26.95 -8.75 4.61
CA ARG A 605 26.94 -7.46 5.31
C ARG A 605 27.16 -6.33 4.31
N SER A 606 26.42 -5.23 4.46
CA SER A 606 26.70 -3.96 3.79
C SER A 606 28.17 -3.61 3.94
N GLY A 607 28.85 -3.22 2.85
CA GLY A 607 30.27 -2.86 2.86
C GLY A 607 31.22 -3.98 2.41
N ARG A 608 30.75 -5.20 2.09
CA ARG A 608 31.60 -6.21 1.46
C ARG A 608 31.83 -5.87 -0.02
N LYS A 609 33.10 -5.79 -0.39
CA LYS A 609 33.50 -5.66 -1.81
C LYS A 609 33.40 -7.03 -2.49
N LEU A 610 32.65 -7.09 -3.56
CA LEU A 610 32.50 -8.26 -4.42
C LEU A 610 33.41 -8.10 -5.65
N ASN A 611 33.97 -9.21 -6.13
CA ASN A 611 34.63 -9.25 -7.44
C ASN A 611 33.60 -9.42 -8.57
N ALA A 612 34.02 -9.34 -9.82
CA ALA A 612 33.13 -9.43 -10.99
C ALA A 612 32.35 -10.74 -11.06
N ASP A 613 33.01 -11.86 -10.73
CA ASP A 613 32.40 -13.19 -10.75
C ASP A 613 31.37 -13.35 -9.63
N GLU A 614 31.67 -12.85 -8.42
CA GLU A 614 30.73 -12.85 -7.30
C GLU A 614 29.50 -11.99 -7.59
N MET A 615 29.67 -10.82 -8.22
CA MET A 615 28.56 -9.96 -8.62
C MET A 615 27.67 -10.64 -9.66
N ASN A 616 28.26 -11.21 -10.72
CA ASN A 616 27.51 -11.94 -11.73
C ASN A 616 26.84 -13.20 -11.16
N ALA A 617 27.50 -13.93 -10.26
CA ALA A 617 26.91 -15.08 -9.57
C ALA A 617 25.67 -14.67 -8.73
N LEU A 618 25.72 -13.52 -8.04
CA LEU A 618 24.58 -13.00 -7.30
C LEU A 618 23.42 -12.65 -8.24
N LEU A 619 23.67 -11.98 -9.38
CA LEU A 619 22.66 -11.68 -10.37
C LEU A 619 21.98 -12.96 -10.92
N ARG A 620 22.76 -14.00 -11.25
CA ARG A 620 22.23 -15.31 -11.71
C ARG A 620 21.41 -16.00 -10.63
N GLN A 621 21.84 -15.93 -9.37
CA GLN A 621 21.07 -16.46 -8.24
C GLN A 621 19.74 -15.72 -8.07
N MET A 622 19.74 -14.39 -8.21
CA MET A 622 18.49 -13.60 -8.19
C MET A 622 17.52 -14.04 -9.29
N GLU A 623 18.02 -14.24 -10.52
CA GLU A 623 17.18 -14.67 -11.65
C GLU A 623 16.58 -16.07 -11.45
N ALA A 624 17.30 -16.96 -10.76
CA ALA A 624 16.84 -18.30 -10.43
C ALA A 624 15.94 -18.35 -9.19
N THR A 625 15.94 -17.29 -8.37
CA THR A 625 15.21 -17.25 -7.11
C THR A 625 13.84 -16.61 -7.29
N PRO A 626 12.74 -17.27 -6.91
CA PRO A 626 11.42 -16.67 -6.92
C PRO A 626 11.40 -15.38 -6.09
N HIS A 627 10.66 -14.38 -6.59
CA HIS A 627 10.42 -13.11 -5.88
C HIS A 627 11.67 -12.29 -5.53
N SER A 628 12.79 -12.53 -6.21
CA SER A 628 14.06 -11.83 -5.96
C SER A 628 14.03 -10.31 -6.24
N GLY A 629 12.99 -9.82 -6.93
CA GLY A 629 12.80 -8.38 -7.20
C GLY A 629 12.49 -7.51 -5.98
N GLN A 630 12.30 -8.13 -4.80
CA GLN A 630 12.00 -7.43 -3.54
C GLN A 630 12.58 -8.16 -2.32
N CYS A 631 12.98 -7.40 -1.30
CA CYS A 631 13.44 -7.96 -0.04
C CYS A 631 12.26 -8.45 0.83
N ASN A 632 12.56 -9.08 1.96
CA ASN A 632 11.54 -9.57 2.91
C ASN A 632 10.67 -8.46 3.51
N HIS A 633 11.13 -7.21 3.46
CA HIS A 633 10.43 -6.03 3.94
C HIS A 633 9.62 -5.30 2.83
N GLY A 634 9.54 -5.87 1.61
CA GLY A 634 8.79 -5.29 0.49
C GLY A 634 9.48 -4.13 -0.22
N ARG A 635 10.80 -3.91 0.02
CA ARG A 635 11.59 -2.92 -0.72
C ARG A 635 12.12 -3.56 -2.01
N PRO A 636 12.22 -2.81 -3.12
CA PRO A 636 12.84 -3.34 -4.33
C PRO A 636 14.31 -3.70 -4.05
N THR A 637 14.72 -4.86 -4.52
CA THR A 637 16.12 -5.32 -4.48
C THR A 637 16.93 -4.79 -5.66
N TYR A 638 16.25 -4.37 -6.72
CA TYR A 638 16.87 -3.70 -7.86
C TYR A 638 15.95 -2.66 -8.50
N VAL A 639 16.55 -1.73 -9.23
CA VAL A 639 15.87 -0.72 -10.05
C VAL A 639 16.40 -0.80 -11.46
N GLU A 640 15.52 -0.82 -12.46
CA GLU A 640 15.87 -0.80 -13.88
C GLU A 640 15.68 0.61 -14.44
N LEU A 641 16.69 1.11 -15.15
CA LEU A 641 16.67 2.36 -15.91
C LEU A 641 16.83 2.03 -17.39
N LYS A 642 15.78 2.22 -18.18
CA LYS A 642 15.85 1.98 -19.62
C LYS A 642 16.69 3.05 -20.33
N LEU A 643 17.34 2.71 -21.41
CA LEU A 643 18.19 3.61 -22.17
C LEU A 643 17.45 4.90 -22.57
N ASN A 644 16.18 4.79 -22.98
CA ASN A 644 15.34 5.96 -23.31
C ASN A 644 15.16 6.90 -22.12
N ASP A 645 15.07 6.39 -20.90
CA ASP A 645 14.90 7.21 -19.71
C ASP A 645 16.21 7.88 -19.32
N ILE A 646 17.32 7.16 -19.47
CA ILE A 646 18.66 7.73 -19.32
C ILE A 646 18.89 8.85 -20.34
N GLU A 647 18.55 8.63 -21.62
CA GLU A 647 18.69 9.67 -22.68
C GLU A 647 17.84 10.91 -22.38
N LYS A 648 16.62 10.75 -21.85
CA LYS A 648 15.78 11.88 -21.40
C LYS A 648 16.43 12.67 -20.27
N MET A 649 17.12 12.02 -19.31
CA MET A 649 17.85 12.72 -18.24
C MET A 649 18.93 13.67 -18.80
N PHE A 650 19.57 13.29 -19.91
CA PHE A 650 20.57 14.11 -20.60
C PHE A 650 19.98 15.04 -21.68
N GLY A 651 18.65 15.08 -21.82
CA GLY A 651 17.98 15.94 -22.79
C GLY A 651 18.23 15.56 -24.25
N ARG A 652 18.57 14.30 -24.54
CA ARG A 652 18.89 13.83 -25.89
C ARG A 652 17.66 13.43 -26.71
N ARG A 653 16.48 13.30 -26.11
CA ARG A 653 15.16 13.07 -26.74
C ARG A 653 14.03 13.71 -25.94
#